data_c08e2fc5ad0b3624251dd82a3b140df3
#
_entry.id   c08e2fc5ad0b3624251dd82a3b140df3
#
_cell.length_a   1.000
_cell.length_b   1.000
_cell.length_c   1.000
_cell.angle_alpha   90.00
_cell.angle_beta   90.00
_cell.angle_gamma   90.00
#
_symmetry.space_group_name_H-M   'P 1'
#
loop_
_entity.id
_entity.type
_entity.pdbx_description
1 polymer ?
#
loop_
_entity_poly.entity_id
_entity_poly.type
_entity_poly.pdbx_seq_one_letter_code
_entity_poly.pdbx_strand_id
1 'polypeptide(L)'
;MSVFTGWRAALRIAGRDAMRAKGRSALVVAMIAVPVLGVTALDVTFRSMTQTTAEKLTSQMGSADALFADQQMGPLEQMPDGEMFQQTDPDAPVSQAPPPVDVTTTFPKGSRAISIQSVPASVTTEYGIANTDIYEFRTSDGMARGKTDLVRGSYPHGTGEMAATELFLEETGLSVGSTTTVRNYGAKFKITGVIEQPNDLKSRALFADPGAVIAPWKAKADHDKKVLPPNTTPKEWLVKGPDGVGVTWPDVMKANKSGILVTSRQVALDPPPDSEVPLLKKVERPNWGSSGDWSPALLTVVSMAVLEIVLLAGPAFAVGARRSRRQLGLLGTCGGDRRHVRAVVLGGGLVLGGVGAVTGVVLGVGLTVAFRPMLENWAGHRFGSLVMPPTELLLIAAIGLVTGLLAAFAPAVVASRQSILESLTGRRGVRRSSRVLPVVGACVLALGCAAAVYGATSGDETLVAGGSVVAELGMLGCIPVVVGLLGRLGRRLPLSPRMALRDAARNRGRTAPAVAAVMAAVAGSVAIATYMSSKVAEYEYEYTPSLAQGTIAVMSNGDGSAERLPLARAAVERNMTVSGGRADFKRVWAGSDCNVYYEEENGCGTLQLVKPTGEGHTCPLKGKGAQELAARLSADEHKEQMNTPACLGEHMLSHAFPTGEDQILVADANMLSTYVKLDDPAAADALAAGTPVLLNPAYAKDGEVTLTAVHKYNDRDKENRKQHPGKARTTTDRLKVYVAPAKYAATPGVRLILPQKTADRLGLHTQPAGSVYAVSQPPSNAEQQRIDGALEQAGGGFWLQTDSGPGQDENTLLLVLTLFAGVVTLGAAAITTGLAKADAEADLTTLSAIGAPPGVRRTLTGFQCLVVALTGVVLGTITGLVPAVALRLVDLREALAAMRADPMESAYTPIVLPWSTLAVLVVGVPLLAGALAAAITRSRQTLARRAG
;
A
#
# COMPACT_ATOMS: atom_id res chain seq x y z
N MET A 1 -52.55 20.10 22.93
CA MET A 1 -51.29 19.56 23.52
C MET A 1 -50.16 19.81 22.53
N SER A 2 -49.11 20.52 22.96
CA SER A 2 -47.99 20.86 22.03
C SER A 2 -47.29 19.60 21.55
N VAL A 3 -46.78 19.63 20.31
CA VAL A 3 -46.03 18.52 19.67
C VAL A 3 -44.87 18.05 20.57
N PHE A 4 -44.29 18.97 21.34
CA PHE A 4 -43.19 18.71 22.29
C PHE A 4 -43.54 17.79 23.46
N THR A 5 -44.76 17.84 24.00
CA THR A 5 -45.18 17.01 25.14
C THR A 5 -45.40 15.55 24.71
N GLY A 6 -45.88 15.33 23.49
CA GLY A 6 -46.04 13.98 22.91
C GLY A 6 -44.69 13.27 22.68
N TRP A 7 -43.66 13.99 22.21
CA TRP A 7 -42.30 13.43 22.00
C TRP A 7 -41.58 13.07 23.30
N ARG A 8 -41.72 13.90 24.35
CA ARG A 8 -41.13 13.59 25.68
C ARG A 8 -41.73 12.31 26.29
N ALA A 9 -43.03 12.10 26.14
CA ALA A 9 -43.70 10.87 26.59
C ALA A 9 -43.22 9.65 25.75
N ALA A 10 -43.10 9.80 24.41
CA ALA A 10 -42.63 8.76 23.52
C ALA A 10 -41.19 8.33 23.84
N LEU A 11 -40.28 9.27 24.11
CA LEU A 11 -38.87 9.00 24.48
C LEU A 11 -38.75 8.30 25.83
N ARG A 12 -39.60 8.70 26.84
CA ARG A 12 -39.62 8.00 28.14
C ARG A 12 -40.10 6.55 28.01
N ILE A 13 -41.11 6.30 27.19
CA ILE A 13 -41.61 4.95 26.92
C ILE A 13 -40.54 4.12 26.21
N ALA A 14 -39.92 4.68 25.17
CA ALA A 14 -38.88 4.02 24.41
C ALA A 14 -37.62 3.68 25.28
N GLY A 15 -37.19 4.60 26.15
CA GLY A 15 -36.09 4.38 27.08
C GLY A 15 -36.36 3.27 28.10
N ARG A 16 -37.61 3.25 28.66
CA ARG A 16 -38.04 2.19 29.59
C ARG A 16 -38.16 0.80 28.90
N ASP A 17 -38.64 0.77 27.65
CA ASP A 17 -38.73 -0.47 26.88
C ASP A 17 -37.32 -1.00 26.55
N ALA A 18 -36.41 -0.10 26.18
CA ALA A 18 -34.99 -0.42 25.94
C ALA A 18 -34.30 -1.05 27.17
N MET A 19 -34.55 -0.49 28.37
CA MET A 19 -33.99 -1.02 29.62
C MET A 19 -34.62 -2.36 30.06
N ARG A 20 -35.90 -2.59 29.76
CA ARG A 20 -36.58 -3.85 30.06
C ARG A 20 -36.14 -5.01 29.15
N ALA A 21 -35.78 -4.71 27.91
CA ALA A 21 -35.38 -5.68 26.90
C ALA A 21 -33.85 -5.61 26.64
N LYS A 22 -33.03 -5.69 27.72
CA LYS A 22 -31.57 -5.45 27.67
C LYS A 22 -30.84 -6.19 26.51
N GLY A 23 -31.06 -7.48 26.33
CA GLY A 23 -30.40 -8.27 25.29
C GLY A 23 -30.72 -7.78 23.85
N ARG A 24 -32.00 -7.42 23.59
CA ARG A 24 -32.38 -6.86 22.28
C ARG A 24 -31.80 -5.47 22.08
N SER A 25 -31.90 -4.63 23.12
CA SER A 25 -31.38 -3.27 23.04
C SER A 25 -29.88 -3.23 22.85
N ALA A 26 -29.14 -4.07 23.58
CA ALA A 26 -27.69 -4.25 23.39
C ALA A 26 -27.34 -4.68 21.96
N LEU A 27 -28.14 -5.58 21.36
CA LEU A 27 -27.95 -6.03 19.99
C LEU A 27 -28.17 -4.88 18.99
N VAL A 28 -29.24 -4.07 19.13
CA VAL A 28 -29.51 -2.91 18.27
C VAL A 28 -28.43 -1.84 18.44
N VAL A 29 -28.00 -1.58 19.67
CA VAL A 29 -26.89 -0.67 19.96
C VAL A 29 -25.61 -1.16 19.29
N ALA A 30 -25.29 -2.45 19.41
CA ALA A 30 -24.10 -3.02 18.76
C ALA A 30 -24.14 -2.90 17.22
N MET A 31 -25.32 -3.10 16.59
CA MET A 31 -25.49 -2.97 15.13
C MET A 31 -25.25 -1.55 14.62
N ILE A 32 -25.47 -0.54 15.45
CA ILE A 32 -25.19 0.85 15.10
C ILE A 32 -23.77 1.22 15.55
N ALA A 33 -23.37 0.77 16.74
CA ALA A 33 -22.09 1.13 17.32
C ALA A 33 -20.90 0.56 16.52
N VAL A 34 -20.98 -0.68 16.00
CA VAL A 34 -19.86 -1.31 15.26
C VAL A 34 -19.47 -0.56 13.98
N PRO A 35 -20.39 -0.23 13.06
CA PRO A 35 -20.04 0.58 11.90
C PRO A 35 -19.62 2.01 12.27
N VAL A 36 -20.30 2.65 13.25
CA VAL A 36 -19.89 3.98 13.74
C VAL A 36 -18.49 3.95 14.35
N LEU A 37 -18.16 2.89 15.11
CA LEU A 37 -16.81 2.63 15.61
C LEU A 37 -15.81 2.52 14.46
N GLY A 38 -16.14 1.74 13.40
CA GLY A 38 -15.27 1.57 12.24
C GLY A 38 -14.99 2.91 11.53
N VAL A 39 -16.04 3.68 11.24
CA VAL A 39 -15.90 5.00 10.60
C VAL A 39 -15.09 5.97 11.48
N THR A 40 -15.40 6.01 12.79
CA THR A 40 -14.67 6.89 13.73
C THR A 40 -13.21 6.48 13.86
N ALA A 41 -12.93 5.17 13.99
CA ALA A 41 -11.55 4.68 14.09
C ALA A 41 -10.76 4.99 12.81
N LEU A 42 -11.39 4.82 11.65
CA LEU A 42 -10.76 5.14 10.37
C LEU A 42 -10.47 6.64 10.24
N ASP A 43 -11.46 7.49 10.53
CA ASP A 43 -11.34 8.95 10.44
C ASP A 43 -10.25 9.50 11.38
N VAL A 44 -10.32 9.11 12.67
CA VAL A 44 -9.32 9.55 13.67
C VAL A 44 -7.93 9.00 13.36
N THR A 45 -7.83 7.75 12.88
CA THR A 45 -6.54 7.16 12.46
C THR A 45 -5.97 7.91 11.27
N PHE A 46 -6.74 8.09 10.22
CA PHE A 46 -6.29 8.76 9.00
C PHE A 46 -5.86 10.20 9.26
N ARG A 47 -6.63 10.97 10.02
CA ARG A 47 -6.26 12.34 10.39
C ARG A 47 -5.06 12.43 11.32
N SER A 48 -4.90 11.44 12.20
CA SER A 48 -3.73 11.38 13.06
C SER A 48 -2.49 10.87 12.31
N MET A 49 -2.68 10.08 11.24
CA MET A 49 -1.60 9.62 10.36
C MET A 49 -1.05 10.78 9.51
N THR A 50 -1.93 11.66 9.02
CA THR A 50 -1.51 12.84 8.27
C THR A 50 -0.94 13.88 9.23
N GLN A 51 0.39 14.07 9.18
CA GLN A 51 1.07 15.09 9.96
C GLN A 51 0.69 16.49 9.44
N THR A 52 0.46 17.42 10.33
CA THR A 52 0.40 18.85 9.97
C THR A 52 1.76 19.33 9.48
N THR A 53 1.80 20.42 8.70
CA THR A 53 3.08 21.01 8.25
C THR A 53 4.04 21.26 9.42
N ALA A 54 3.52 21.72 10.56
CA ALA A 54 4.33 21.97 11.76
C ALA A 54 4.92 20.67 12.35
N GLU A 55 4.17 19.58 12.37
CA GLU A 55 4.61 18.25 12.84
C GLU A 55 5.62 17.63 11.88
N LYS A 56 5.35 17.71 10.56
CA LYS A 56 6.29 17.30 9.50
C LYS A 56 7.64 18.01 9.63
N LEU A 57 7.62 19.33 9.79
CA LEU A 57 8.84 20.11 10.03
C LEU A 57 9.54 19.69 11.32
N THR A 58 8.79 19.36 12.37
CA THR A 58 9.39 18.89 13.64
C THR A 58 10.04 17.53 13.49
N SER A 59 9.45 16.61 12.74
CA SER A 59 10.05 15.30 12.47
C SER A 59 11.28 15.39 11.54
N GLN A 60 11.34 16.41 10.67
CA GLN A 60 12.47 16.62 9.76
C GLN A 60 13.64 17.37 10.40
N MET A 61 13.39 18.43 11.14
CA MET A 61 14.41 19.35 11.67
C MET A 61 14.40 19.53 13.19
N GLY A 62 13.63 18.74 13.91
CA GLY A 62 13.51 18.85 15.36
C GLY A 62 12.89 20.19 15.79
N SER A 63 13.46 20.81 16.84
CA SER A 63 13.04 22.15 17.30
C SER A 63 13.86 23.30 16.69
N ALA A 64 14.63 23.03 15.61
CA ALA A 64 15.33 24.06 14.85
C ALA A 64 14.34 24.91 14.04
N ASP A 65 14.77 26.12 13.68
CA ASP A 65 14.00 27.06 12.85
C ASP A 65 14.16 26.78 11.36
N ALA A 66 15.31 26.18 10.97
CA ALA A 66 15.54 25.76 9.59
C ALA A 66 16.57 24.62 9.48
N LEU A 67 16.44 23.87 8.37
CA LEU A 67 17.44 22.91 7.90
C LEU A 67 18.12 23.48 6.65
N PHE A 68 19.45 23.60 6.68
CA PHE A 68 20.27 24.00 5.57
C PHE A 68 21.00 22.78 5.03
N ALA A 69 20.88 22.48 3.75
CA ALA A 69 21.51 21.35 3.08
C ALA A 69 22.38 21.82 1.92
N ASP A 70 23.67 21.50 1.94
CA ASP A 70 24.58 21.75 0.83
C ASP A 70 24.31 20.73 -0.29
N GLN A 71 23.75 21.19 -1.41
CA GLN A 71 23.44 20.33 -2.55
C GLN A 71 24.66 20.05 -3.44
N GLN A 72 25.82 20.69 -3.15
CA GLN A 72 27.05 20.56 -3.95
C GLN A 72 26.82 20.90 -5.43
N MET A 73 25.88 21.80 -5.69
CA MET A 73 25.53 22.28 -7.02
C MET A 73 25.62 23.82 -7.06
N GLY A 74 25.54 24.41 -8.26
CA GLY A 74 25.49 25.87 -8.43
C GLY A 74 24.21 26.47 -7.82
N PRO A 75 23.99 27.78 -8.09
CA PRO A 75 22.81 28.48 -7.63
C PRO A 75 21.53 27.72 -7.97
N LEU A 76 20.60 27.67 -7.02
CA LEU A 76 19.34 26.92 -7.15
C LEU A 76 18.12 27.84 -6.92
N GLU A 77 16.98 27.39 -7.36
CA GLU A 77 15.66 27.93 -7.07
C GLU A 77 14.82 26.86 -6.40
N GLN A 78 14.08 27.20 -5.36
CA GLN A 78 13.29 26.25 -4.60
C GLN A 78 11.86 26.71 -4.37
N MET A 79 11.00 25.74 -4.04
CA MET A 79 9.66 25.99 -3.48
C MET A 79 9.78 26.43 -2.00
N PRO A 80 8.79 27.16 -1.45
CA PRO A 80 8.82 27.62 -0.07
C PRO A 80 8.95 26.52 0.99
N ASP A 81 8.42 25.33 0.74
CA ASP A 81 8.51 24.16 1.60
C ASP A 81 9.86 23.42 1.52
N GLY A 82 10.68 23.73 0.50
CA GLY A 82 11.96 23.07 0.26
C GLY A 82 11.85 21.68 -0.36
N GLU A 83 10.65 21.22 -0.74
CA GLU A 83 10.46 19.87 -1.30
C GLU A 83 10.87 19.76 -2.77
N MET A 84 10.72 20.86 -3.51
CA MET A 84 11.14 20.93 -4.90
C MET A 84 12.16 22.05 -5.08
N PHE A 85 13.21 21.72 -5.80
CA PHE A 85 14.24 22.69 -6.20
C PHE A 85 14.82 22.31 -7.56
N GLN A 86 15.39 23.27 -8.23
CA GLN A 86 16.06 23.10 -9.52
C GLN A 86 17.28 24.01 -9.60
N GLN A 87 18.33 23.58 -10.28
CA GLN A 87 19.47 24.45 -10.58
C GLN A 87 18.99 25.61 -11.46
N THR A 88 19.49 26.81 -11.18
CA THR A 88 19.08 28.03 -11.90
C THR A 88 19.40 27.95 -13.39
N ASP A 89 20.53 27.30 -13.74
CA ASP A 89 20.93 26.98 -15.11
C ASP A 89 21.09 25.46 -15.26
N PRO A 90 20.06 24.75 -15.74
CA PRO A 90 20.09 23.30 -15.92
C PRO A 90 21.09 22.82 -16.98
N ASP A 91 21.47 23.71 -17.92
CA ASP A 91 22.40 23.41 -19.02
C ASP A 91 23.85 23.68 -18.62
N ALA A 92 24.10 24.17 -17.42
CA ALA A 92 25.44 24.40 -16.91
C ALA A 92 26.20 23.03 -16.86
N PRO A 93 27.42 22.97 -17.40
CA PRO A 93 28.17 21.72 -17.45
C PRO A 93 28.42 21.21 -16.02
N VAL A 94 27.91 20.02 -15.73
CA VAL A 94 28.03 19.29 -14.44
C VAL A 94 29.51 18.98 -14.10
N SER A 95 30.43 19.18 -15.05
CA SER A 95 31.84 18.81 -14.94
C SER A 95 32.69 19.67 -14.00
N GLN A 96 32.16 20.74 -13.45
CA GLN A 96 32.86 21.53 -12.44
C GLN A 96 32.00 21.58 -11.16
N ALA A 97 32.36 20.70 -10.19
CA ALA A 97 31.83 20.89 -8.85
C ALA A 97 32.08 22.38 -8.43
N PRO A 98 31.05 23.09 -7.99
CA PRO A 98 31.24 24.46 -7.52
C PRO A 98 32.28 24.49 -6.39
N PRO A 99 33.07 25.57 -6.25
CA PRO A 99 34.01 25.65 -5.14
C PRO A 99 33.26 25.44 -3.81
N PRO A 100 33.84 24.72 -2.84
CA PRO A 100 33.18 24.46 -1.56
C PRO A 100 32.80 25.78 -0.89
N VAL A 101 31.52 25.94 -0.59
CA VAL A 101 30.97 27.12 0.06
C VAL A 101 30.97 26.92 1.58
N ASP A 102 31.44 27.91 2.30
CA ASP A 102 31.22 27.92 3.76
C ASP A 102 29.75 28.27 4.05
N VAL A 103 28.95 27.24 4.25
CA VAL A 103 27.49 27.33 4.49
C VAL A 103 27.18 28.25 5.67
N THR A 104 28.07 28.32 6.67
CA THR A 104 27.86 29.14 7.87
C THR A 104 27.74 30.64 7.55
N THR A 105 28.30 31.11 6.42
CA THR A 105 28.19 32.50 5.96
C THR A 105 26.80 32.85 5.42
N THR A 106 25.98 31.83 5.12
CA THR A 106 24.61 32.02 4.64
C THR A 106 23.61 32.12 5.80
N PHE A 107 23.98 31.71 7.00
CA PHE A 107 23.08 31.77 8.15
C PHE A 107 22.75 33.22 8.56
N PRO A 108 21.56 33.47 9.09
CA PRO A 108 21.27 34.75 9.76
C PRO A 108 22.29 35.05 10.87
N LYS A 109 22.71 36.30 11.00
CA LYS A 109 23.71 36.69 12.02
C LYS A 109 23.21 36.36 13.44
N GLY A 110 24.04 35.69 14.25
CA GLY A 110 23.69 35.31 15.62
C GLY A 110 22.97 33.96 15.74
N SER A 111 22.82 33.22 14.63
CA SER A 111 22.25 31.90 14.65
C SER A 111 23.17 30.90 15.35
N ARG A 112 22.53 29.89 16.03
CA ARG A 112 23.19 28.70 16.54
C ARG A 112 22.94 27.56 15.55
N ALA A 113 23.96 26.77 15.23
CA ALA A 113 23.84 25.64 14.32
C ALA A 113 24.49 24.37 14.87
N ILE A 114 23.92 23.21 14.52
CA ILE A 114 24.55 21.89 14.67
C ILE A 114 24.63 21.23 13.30
N SER A 115 25.79 20.70 12.94
CA SER A 115 25.98 19.97 11.68
C SER A 115 25.55 18.52 11.82
N ILE A 116 24.95 18.00 10.77
CA ILE A 116 24.60 16.59 10.59
C ILE A 116 25.36 16.07 9.37
N GLN A 117 25.93 14.90 9.50
CA GLN A 117 26.56 14.19 8.40
C GLN A 117 26.35 12.68 8.58
N SER A 118 26.16 11.93 7.51
CA SER A 118 26.10 10.48 7.59
C SER A 118 27.17 9.83 6.71
N VAL A 119 27.49 8.60 7.06
CA VAL A 119 28.43 7.76 6.31
C VAL A 119 27.92 6.33 6.31
N PRO A 120 27.80 5.68 5.14
CA PRO A 120 27.56 4.26 5.08
C PRO A 120 28.76 3.48 5.62
N ALA A 121 28.50 2.53 6.50
CA ALA A 121 29.54 1.76 7.17
C ALA A 121 29.13 0.31 7.35
N SER A 122 30.12 -0.58 7.37
CA SER A 122 29.95 -1.98 7.73
C SER A 122 30.29 -2.17 9.22
N VAL A 123 29.38 -2.76 9.97
CA VAL A 123 29.53 -2.95 11.42
C VAL A 123 29.40 -4.41 11.83
N THR A 124 30.14 -4.81 12.86
CA THR A 124 30.07 -6.18 13.40
C THR A 124 28.77 -6.40 14.17
N THR A 125 28.09 -7.51 13.91
CA THR A 125 26.85 -7.91 14.55
C THR A 125 26.99 -9.27 15.24
N GLU A 126 25.94 -9.77 15.89
CA GLU A 126 25.94 -11.12 16.44
C GLU A 126 26.02 -12.20 15.35
N TYR A 127 25.41 -11.94 14.19
CA TYR A 127 25.34 -12.89 13.08
C TYR A 127 26.49 -12.76 12.08
N GLY A 128 27.17 -11.62 12.04
CA GLY A 128 28.25 -11.36 11.09
C GLY A 128 28.50 -9.86 10.91
N ILE A 129 28.17 -9.33 9.76
CA ILE A 129 28.34 -7.92 9.39
C ILE A 129 27.03 -7.39 8.84
N ALA A 130 26.66 -6.19 9.27
CA ALA A 130 25.56 -5.43 8.67
C ALA A 130 26.08 -4.12 8.07
N ASN A 131 25.53 -3.74 6.91
CA ASN A 131 25.73 -2.42 6.33
C ASN A 131 24.64 -1.49 6.86
N THR A 132 25.04 -0.31 7.34
CA THR A 132 24.18 0.66 7.99
C THR A 132 24.71 2.08 7.81
N ASP A 133 23.83 3.07 7.93
CA ASP A 133 24.25 4.47 7.97
C ASP A 133 24.58 4.88 9.39
N ILE A 134 25.74 5.54 9.56
CA ILE A 134 26.13 6.16 10.83
C ILE A 134 25.92 7.67 10.68
N TYR A 135 24.98 8.21 11.45
CA TYR A 135 24.72 9.64 11.56
C TYR A 135 25.63 10.25 12.63
N GLU A 136 26.42 11.23 12.25
CA GLU A 136 27.32 11.94 13.13
C GLU A 136 26.81 13.36 13.39
N PHE A 137 26.18 13.54 14.56
CA PHE A 137 25.74 14.84 15.08
C PHE A 137 25.35 14.70 16.56
N ARG A 138 25.22 15.84 17.25
CA ARG A 138 24.86 15.88 18.66
C ARG A 138 23.39 15.60 18.88
N THR A 139 23.01 14.32 19.02
CA THR A 139 21.63 13.87 19.24
C THR A 139 21.05 14.31 20.60
N SER A 140 21.91 14.59 21.59
CA SER A 140 21.51 15.11 22.92
C SER A 140 21.15 16.61 22.89
N ASP A 141 21.41 17.33 21.80
CA ASP A 141 21.09 18.75 21.69
C ASP A 141 19.57 18.95 21.61
N GLY A 142 19.06 19.97 22.31
CA GLY A 142 17.63 20.29 22.28
C GLY A 142 17.09 20.59 20.89
N MET A 143 17.91 21.05 19.93
CA MET A 143 17.48 21.25 18.54
C MET A 143 17.15 19.96 17.80
N ALA A 144 17.76 18.85 18.15
CA ALA A 144 17.51 17.54 17.55
C ALA A 144 16.21 16.90 18.03
N ARG A 145 15.60 17.40 19.12
CA ARG A 145 14.42 16.83 19.74
C ARG A 145 13.22 16.83 18.76
N GLY A 146 12.61 15.69 18.55
CA GLY A 146 11.55 15.47 17.57
C GLY A 146 12.04 14.98 16.20
N LYS A 147 13.35 15.20 15.86
CA LYS A 147 14.02 14.53 14.73
C LYS A 147 14.60 13.19 15.17
N THR A 148 15.19 13.18 16.38
CA THR A 148 15.74 11.99 17.02
C THR A 148 15.41 12.05 18.52
N ASP A 149 14.74 11.02 19.01
CA ASP A 149 14.30 10.93 20.40
C ASP A 149 14.89 9.69 21.08
N LEU A 150 15.38 9.86 22.32
CA LEU A 150 15.90 8.74 23.12
C LEU A 150 14.73 7.93 23.69
N VAL A 151 14.67 6.65 23.32
CA VAL A 151 13.64 5.71 23.79
C VAL A 151 14.06 5.01 25.07
N ARG A 152 15.33 4.54 25.13
CA ARG A 152 15.88 3.84 26.28
C ARG A 152 17.41 3.97 26.34
N GLY A 153 18.00 3.80 27.52
CA GLY A 153 19.44 3.97 27.73
C GLY A 153 19.86 5.42 27.85
N SER A 154 20.98 5.79 27.28
CA SER A 154 21.54 7.14 27.28
C SER A 154 21.98 7.59 25.89
N TYR A 155 21.99 8.90 25.67
CA TYR A 155 22.63 9.43 24.49
C TYR A 155 24.13 9.09 24.46
N PRO A 156 24.75 8.90 23.30
CA PRO A 156 26.19 8.72 23.20
C PRO A 156 26.92 9.98 23.67
N HIS A 157 28.04 9.76 24.39
CA HIS A 157 28.90 10.82 24.82
C HIS A 157 30.36 10.51 24.46
N GLY A 158 30.94 11.35 23.59
CA GLY A 158 32.34 11.19 23.21
C GLY A 158 32.60 10.16 22.11
N THR A 159 33.89 9.78 21.94
CA THR A 159 34.36 9.10 20.72
C THR A 159 34.27 7.57 20.73
N GLY A 160 33.75 6.97 21.80
CA GLY A 160 33.67 5.49 21.92
C GLY A 160 32.26 4.95 22.11
N GLU A 161 31.26 5.78 21.98
CA GLU A 161 29.86 5.43 22.21
C GLU A 161 29.01 5.71 20.98
N MET A 162 27.97 4.89 20.80
CA MET A 162 26.96 5.05 19.78
C MET A 162 25.59 4.72 20.37
N ALA A 163 24.54 5.28 19.77
CA ALA A 163 23.17 4.80 19.94
C ALA A 163 22.71 4.13 18.64
N ALA A 164 21.67 3.32 18.70
CA ALA A 164 21.13 2.56 17.58
C ALA A 164 19.62 2.72 17.48
N THR A 165 19.05 2.48 16.29
CA THR A 165 17.61 2.32 16.14
C THR A 165 17.17 0.95 16.66
N GLU A 166 15.90 0.82 17.07
CA GLU A 166 15.34 -0.44 17.59
C GLU A 166 15.42 -1.56 16.53
N LEU A 167 15.03 -1.27 15.29
CA LEU A 167 15.04 -2.25 14.18
C LEU A 167 16.48 -2.74 13.90
N PHE A 168 17.46 -1.85 13.96
CA PHE A 168 18.87 -2.26 13.81
C PHE A 168 19.28 -3.27 14.90
N LEU A 169 18.89 -3.06 16.16
CA LEU A 169 19.21 -3.99 17.25
C LEU A 169 18.49 -5.33 17.08
N GLU A 170 17.22 -5.31 16.73
CA GLU A 170 16.43 -6.53 16.50
C GLU A 170 17.01 -7.40 15.38
N GLU A 171 17.37 -6.78 14.26
CA GLU A 171 17.91 -7.51 13.11
C GLU A 171 19.35 -7.98 13.28
N THR A 172 20.14 -7.30 14.10
CA THR A 172 21.57 -7.60 14.30
C THR A 172 21.86 -8.47 15.52
N GLY A 173 20.86 -8.71 16.38
CA GLY A 173 21.03 -9.44 17.65
C GLY A 173 21.74 -8.62 18.72
N LEU A 174 22.14 -7.38 18.43
CA LEU A 174 22.83 -6.51 19.40
C LEU A 174 21.83 -5.93 20.40
N SER A 175 22.36 -5.49 21.55
CA SER A 175 21.55 -4.87 22.60
C SER A 175 22.27 -3.67 23.20
N VAL A 176 21.56 -2.84 23.98
CA VAL A 176 22.17 -1.76 24.74
C VAL A 176 23.21 -2.36 25.73
N GLY A 177 24.40 -1.86 25.67
CA GLY A 177 25.56 -2.38 26.38
C GLY A 177 26.50 -3.23 25.53
N SER A 178 26.07 -3.73 24.39
CA SER A 178 26.91 -4.45 23.44
C SER A 178 27.97 -3.55 22.81
N THR A 179 29.03 -4.16 22.29
CA THR A 179 30.08 -3.46 21.55
C THR A 179 30.04 -3.89 20.08
N THR A 180 30.02 -2.93 19.20
CA THR A 180 30.17 -3.14 17.74
C THR A 180 31.48 -2.57 17.25
N THR A 181 31.93 -3.01 16.07
CA THR A 181 33.16 -2.51 15.45
C THR A 181 32.81 -1.98 14.05
N VAL A 182 33.15 -0.73 13.78
CA VAL A 182 33.09 -0.15 12.42
C VAL A 182 34.26 -0.72 11.63
N ARG A 183 33.96 -1.65 10.77
CA ARG A 183 34.95 -2.49 10.06
C ARG A 183 35.82 -1.71 9.11
N ASN A 184 35.27 -0.68 8.48
CA ASN A 184 35.94 0.14 7.48
C ASN A 184 37.28 0.71 7.98
N TYR A 185 37.40 1.00 9.27
CA TYR A 185 38.63 1.49 9.89
C TYR A 185 38.99 0.83 11.24
N GLY A 186 38.20 -0.14 11.67
CA GLY A 186 38.49 -1.01 12.81
C GLY A 186 38.24 -0.42 14.20
N ALA A 187 37.48 0.66 14.34
CA ALA A 187 37.18 1.26 15.62
C ALA A 187 35.98 0.60 16.32
N LYS A 188 36.09 0.46 17.65
CA LYS A 188 35.07 -0.17 18.50
C LYS A 188 34.23 0.89 19.19
N PHE A 189 32.91 0.65 19.24
CA PHE A 189 31.93 1.51 19.87
C PHE A 189 30.99 0.72 20.76
N LYS A 190 30.68 1.26 21.92
CA LYS A 190 29.67 0.71 22.84
C LYS A 190 28.30 1.31 22.49
N ILE A 191 27.30 0.47 22.39
CA ILE A 191 25.91 0.91 22.20
C ILE A 191 25.34 1.32 23.54
N THR A 192 25.00 2.61 23.72
CA THR A 192 24.59 3.18 25.01
C THR A 192 23.10 3.40 25.11
N GLY A 193 22.40 3.52 23.97
CA GLY A 193 20.99 3.79 23.98
C GLY A 193 20.29 3.44 22.67
N VAL A 194 18.98 3.54 22.71
CA VAL A 194 18.10 3.41 21.54
C VAL A 194 17.54 4.77 21.20
N ILE A 195 17.79 5.19 19.98
CA ILE A 195 17.27 6.44 19.39
C ILE A 195 16.23 6.07 18.33
N GLU A 196 15.12 6.76 18.37
CA GLU A 196 14.07 6.67 17.37
C GLU A 196 14.12 7.88 16.44
N GLN A 197 13.88 7.65 15.15
CA GLN A 197 13.59 8.68 14.17
C GLN A 197 12.07 8.68 13.92
N PRO A 198 11.31 9.66 14.41
CA PRO A 198 9.86 9.67 14.29
C PRO A 198 9.31 9.64 12.86
N ASN A 199 10.07 10.14 11.90
CA ASN A 199 9.73 10.11 10.48
C ASN A 199 10.08 8.78 9.78
N ASP A 200 10.93 7.92 10.39
CA ASP A 200 11.31 6.63 9.83
C ASP A 200 11.61 5.60 10.92
N LEU A 201 10.57 4.90 11.37
CA LEU A 201 10.67 3.82 12.36
C LEU A 201 11.31 2.54 11.79
N LYS A 202 11.36 2.42 10.46
CA LYS A 202 11.99 1.29 9.76
C LYS A 202 13.48 1.55 9.48
N SER A 203 14.01 2.68 9.92
CA SER A 203 15.43 3.04 9.79
C SER A 203 16.33 2.06 10.54
N ARG A 204 17.39 1.65 9.84
CA ARG A 204 18.48 0.84 10.39
C ARG A 204 19.70 1.74 10.48
N ALA A 205 19.87 2.44 11.60
CA ALA A 205 20.88 3.47 11.72
C ALA A 205 21.60 3.43 13.07
N LEU A 206 22.82 3.95 13.05
CA LEU A 206 23.64 4.24 14.24
C LEU A 206 23.86 5.75 14.36
N PHE A 207 23.99 6.22 15.59
CA PHE A 207 24.19 7.63 15.90
C PHE A 207 25.42 7.82 16.76
N ALA A 208 26.28 8.75 16.39
CA ALA A 208 27.51 9.08 17.09
C ALA A 208 27.65 10.60 17.28
N ASP A 209 28.41 11.00 18.29
CA ASP A 209 28.77 12.41 18.50
C ASP A 209 29.67 12.93 17.39
N PRO A 210 29.66 14.26 17.13
CA PRO A 210 30.51 14.89 16.14
C PRO A 210 31.99 14.58 16.34
N GLY A 211 32.67 14.14 15.29
CA GLY A 211 34.08 13.77 15.30
C GLY A 211 34.38 12.37 15.84
N ALA A 212 33.38 11.56 16.16
CA ALA A 212 33.59 10.23 16.69
C ALA A 212 33.96 9.18 15.62
N VAL A 213 33.43 9.33 14.40
CA VAL A 213 33.54 8.34 13.30
C VAL A 213 34.27 8.90 12.09
N ILE A 214 33.75 9.96 11.50
CA ILE A 214 34.20 10.45 10.20
C ILE A 214 35.62 10.99 10.25
N ALA A 215 35.94 11.82 11.26
CA ALA A 215 37.27 12.40 11.39
C ALA A 215 38.38 11.37 11.66
N PRO A 216 38.22 10.42 12.61
CA PRO A 216 39.21 9.34 12.82
C PRO A 216 39.33 8.40 11.60
N TRP A 217 38.22 8.11 10.93
CA TRP A 217 38.24 7.28 9.73
C TRP A 217 39.02 7.97 8.59
N LYS A 218 38.77 9.26 8.35
CA LYS A 218 39.51 10.04 7.33
C LYS A 218 41.01 10.11 7.69
N ALA A 219 41.35 10.38 8.94
CA ALA A 219 42.73 10.44 9.37
C ALA A 219 43.46 9.08 9.17
N LYS A 220 42.75 7.97 9.39
CA LYS A 220 43.33 6.62 9.16
C LYS A 220 43.47 6.35 7.66
N ALA A 221 42.51 6.72 6.82
CA ALA A 221 42.60 6.59 5.38
C ALA A 221 43.74 7.43 4.77
N ASP A 222 43.97 8.62 5.29
CA ASP A 222 45.07 9.49 4.88
C ASP A 222 46.45 8.87 5.24
N HIS A 223 46.50 8.16 6.35
CA HIS A 223 47.75 7.50 6.82
C HIS A 223 47.96 6.09 6.20
N ASP A 224 46.93 5.31 6.06
CA ASP A 224 46.92 3.95 5.50
C ASP A 224 46.11 3.89 4.21
N LYS A 225 46.82 3.86 3.07
CA LYS A 225 46.21 3.81 1.74
C LYS A 225 45.35 2.55 1.48
N LYS A 226 45.41 1.56 2.36
CA LYS A 226 44.54 0.37 2.30
C LYS A 226 43.14 0.64 2.86
N VAL A 227 42.99 1.69 3.65
CA VAL A 227 41.69 2.13 4.18
C VAL A 227 41.10 3.12 3.20
N LEU A 228 39.94 2.78 2.65
CA LEU A 228 39.20 3.69 1.77
C LEU A 228 38.70 4.90 2.57
N PRO A 229 38.74 6.10 1.99
CA PRO A 229 38.20 7.29 2.66
C PRO A 229 36.68 7.15 2.86
N PRO A 230 36.12 7.76 3.90
CA PRO A 230 34.66 7.70 4.12
C PRO A 230 33.92 8.42 3.00
N ASN A 231 32.93 7.75 2.41
CA ASN A 231 31.99 8.35 1.46
C ASN A 231 30.87 9.01 2.25
N THR A 232 31.03 10.28 2.60
CA THR A 232 30.08 10.98 3.45
C THR A 232 28.99 11.67 2.63
N THR A 233 27.79 11.75 3.21
CA THR A 233 26.74 12.62 2.65
C THR A 233 27.18 14.09 2.67
N PRO A 234 26.59 14.94 1.84
CA PRO A 234 26.70 16.39 2.00
C PRO A 234 26.31 16.80 3.40
N LYS A 235 26.95 17.83 3.93
CA LYS A 235 26.63 18.35 5.26
C LYS A 235 25.28 19.05 5.27
N GLU A 236 24.52 18.74 6.33
CA GLU A 236 23.31 19.46 6.68
C GLU A 236 23.50 20.19 8.02
N TRP A 237 22.74 21.25 8.25
CA TRP A 237 22.78 21.99 9.50
C TRP A 237 21.37 22.29 10.00
N LEU A 238 21.12 21.89 11.25
CA LEU A 238 19.99 22.41 11.99
C LEU A 238 20.35 23.78 12.51
N VAL A 239 19.62 24.79 12.13
CA VAL A 239 19.90 26.19 12.45
C VAL A 239 18.76 26.76 13.26
N LYS A 240 19.11 27.41 14.37
CA LYS A 240 18.20 28.21 15.18
C LYS A 240 18.58 29.66 15.04
N GLY A 241 17.64 30.47 14.54
CA GLY A 241 17.83 31.91 14.38
C GLY A 241 18.02 32.66 15.71
N PRO A 242 18.42 33.91 15.68
CA PRO A 242 18.47 34.76 16.86
C PRO A 242 17.07 34.94 17.46
N ASP A 243 17.00 35.21 18.76
CA ASP A 243 15.79 35.20 19.58
C ASP A 243 14.53 35.80 18.89
N GLY A 244 13.57 34.91 18.58
CA GLY A 244 12.27 35.26 18.03
C GLY A 244 12.25 35.61 16.54
N VAL A 245 13.37 35.59 15.84
CA VAL A 245 13.46 35.80 14.39
C VAL A 245 13.82 34.48 13.73
N GLY A 246 12.86 33.84 13.06
CA GLY A 246 13.11 32.67 12.27
C GLY A 246 13.95 32.94 11.02
N VAL A 247 14.14 31.95 10.17
CA VAL A 247 14.79 32.10 8.87
C VAL A 247 13.74 32.56 7.86
N THR A 248 13.91 33.75 7.30
CA THR A 248 12.95 34.40 6.40
C THR A 248 13.16 34.01 4.94
N TRP A 249 12.16 34.27 4.07
CA TRP A 249 12.29 34.00 2.63
C TRP A 249 13.49 34.70 1.98
N PRO A 250 13.84 35.98 2.27
CA PRO A 250 15.07 36.60 1.80
C PRO A 250 16.35 35.84 2.22
N ASP A 251 16.38 35.25 3.43
CA ASP A 251 17.52 34.46 3.89
C ASP A 251 17.63 33.16 3.09
N VAL A 252 16.50 32.53 2.79
CA VAL A 252 16.42 31.35 1.92
C VAL A 252 16.96 31.66 0.54
N MET A 253 16.49 32.76 -0.08
CA MET A 253 16.93 33.19 -1.40
C MET A 253 18.43 33.58 -1.44
N LYS A 254 18.97 34.08 -0.33
CA LYS A 254 20.39 34.33 -0.19
C LYS A 254 21.21 33.05 -0.19
N ALA A 255 20.78 32.03 0.57
CA ALA A 255 21.42 30.74 0.64
C ALA A 255 21.37 29.98 -0.70
N ASN A 256 20.24 30.06 -1.39
CA ASN A 256 20.04 29.46 -2.72
C ASN A 256 21.04 29.94 -3.77
N LYS A 257 21.47 31.19 -3.72
CA LYS A 257 22.51 31.72 -4.61
C LYS A 257 23.87 31.05 -4.46
N SER A 258 24.06 30.39 -3.31
CA SER A 258 25.25 29.61 -2.98
C SER A 258 25.05 28.11 -3.16
N GLY A 259 23.94 27.66 -3.76
CA GLY A 259 23.63 26.23 -3.92
C GLY A 259 23.15 25.52 -2.66
N ILE A 260 22.73 26.27 -1.66
CA ILE A 260 22.24 25.74 -0.38
C ILE A 260 20.71 25.70 -0.39
N LEU A 261 20.15 24.52 -0.22
CA LEU A 261 18.72 24.28 -0.03
C LEU A 261 18.35 24.59 1.42
N VAL A 262 17.24 25.29 1.64
CA VAL A 262 16.81 25.68 2.99
C VAL A 262 15.35 25.33 3.20
N THR A 263 15.09 24.43 4.14
CA THR A 263 13.74 24.21 4.64
C THR A 263 13.54 25.09 5.87
N SER A 264 12.77 26.16 5.76
CA SER A 264 12.51 27.09 6.86
C SER A 264 11.14 26.82 7.47
N ARG A 265 11.08 26.69 8.81
CA ARG A 265 9.83 26.54 9.56
C ARG A 265 8.89 27.72 9.34
N GLN A 266 9.43 28.93 9.40
CA GLN A 266 8.64 30.14 9.21
C GLN A 266 8.06 30.22 7.80
N VAL A 267 8.90 29.99 6.78
CA VAL A 267 8.50 30.07 5.37
C VAL A 267 7.51 28.98 4.98
N ALA A 268 7.68 27.76 5.51
CA ALA A 268 6.77 26.67 5.21
C ALA A 268 5.39 26.82 5.90
N LEU A 269 5.35 27.51 7.07
CA LEU A 269 4.08 27.77 7.77
C LEU A 269 3.35 29.02 7.24
N ASP A 270 4.10 30.02 6.74
CA ASP A 270 3.58 31.26 6.15
C ASP A 270 4.33 31.55 4.84
N PRO A 271 3.94 30.86 3.75
CA PRO A 271 4.66 30.96 2.48
C PRO A 271 4.50 32.34 1.82
N PRO A 272 5.56 32.82 1.12
CA PRO A 272 5.49 34.04 0.37
C PRO A 272 4.46 33.94 -0.77
N PRO A 273 3.96 35.08 -1.29
CA PRO A 273 3.12 35.12 -2.48
C PRO A 273 3.78 34.41 -3.67
N ASP A 274 3.02 33.71 -4.50
CA ASP A 274 3.53 33.00 -5.69
C ASP A 274 4.37 33.87 -6.64
N SER A 275 4.06 35.18 -6.71
CA SER A 275 4.81 36.14 -7.50
C SER A 275 6.27 36.33 -7.04
N GLU A 276 6.57 36.04 -5.77
CA GLU A 276 7.90 36.16 -5.16
C GLU A 276 8.70 34.85 -5.21
N VAL A 277 8.12 33.77 -5.72
CA VAL A 277 8.78 32.45 -5.85
C VAL A 277 9.31 32.28 -7.28
N PRO A 278 10.65 32.33 -7.51
CA PRO A 278 11.20 32.27 -8.86
C PRO A 278 10.90 30.97 -9.59
N LEU A 279 10.91 29.84 -8.90
CA LEU A 279 10.68 28.53 -9.47
C LEU A 279 9.27 28.39 -10.09
N LEU A 280 8.25 29.00 -9.49
CA LEU A 280 6.87 29.01 -10.01
C LEU A 280 6.70 29.76 -11.34
N LYS A 281 7.69 30.56 -11.74
CA LYS A 281 7.70 31.22 -13.07
C LYS A 281 8.16 30.27 -14.17
N LYS A 282 8.84 29.18 -13.80
CA LYS A 282 9.44 28.19 -14.71
C LYS A 282 8.67 26.85 -14.74
N VAL A 283 8.09 26.49 -13.61
CA VAL A 283 7.39 25.21 -13.43
C VAL A 283 5.99 25.50 -12.92
N GLU A 284 4.97 24.94 -13.56
CA GLU A 284 3.63 24.96 -12.98
C GLU A 284 3.68 24.30 -11.60
N ARG A 285 2.96 24.88 -10.63
CA ARG A 285 2.86 24.27 -9.29
C ARG A 285 2.41 22.83 -9.51
N PRO A 286 3.22 21.82 -9.13
CA PRO A 286 2.77 20.46 -9.26
C PRO A 286 1.45 20.35 -8.50
N ASN A 287 0.43 19.92 -9.18
CA ASN A 287 -0.82 19.55 -8.55
C ASN A 287 -0.56 18.18 -7.87
N TRP A 288 0.35 18.17 -6.90
CA TRP A 288 0.39 17.13 -5.90
C TRP A 288 -0.94 17.29 -5.22
N GLY A 289 -1.95 16.59 -5.75
CA GLY A 289 -3.30 16.65 -5.26
C GLY A 289 -3.19 16.77 -3.77
N SER A 290 -3.75 17.85 -3.23
CA SER A 290 -3.65 18.15 -1.80
C SER A 290 -3.68 16.80 -1.11
N SER A 291 -2.71 16.50 -0.25
CA SER A 291 -2.54 15.20 0.42
C SER A 291 -3.79 14.75 1.23
N GLY A 292 -4.95 15.17 0.80
CA GLY A 292 -6.28 14.97 1.26
C GLY A 292 -7.27 14.41 0.24
N ASP A 293 -6.91 14.23 -1.03
CA ASP A 293 -7.84 13.76 -2.06
C ASP A 293 -8.01 12.22 -2.11
N TRP A 294 -8.09 11.62 -0.94
CA TRP A 294 -8.80 10.35 -0.77
C TRP A 294 -10.32 10.54 -0.93
N SER A 295 -10.72 11.72 -1.38
CA SER A 295 -12.11 12.14 -1.38
C SER A 295 -13.04 11.16 -2.11
N PRO A 296 -12.71 10.59 -3.30
CA PRO A 296 -13.67 9.73 -4.01
C PRO A 296 -13.83 8.36 -3.34
N ALA A 297 -12.73 7.73 -3.03
CA ALA A 297 -12.75 6.42 -2.37
C ALA A 297 -13.37 6.55 -0.96
N LEU A 298 -12.96 7.56 -0.19
CA LEU A 298 -13.49 7.82 1.15
C LEU A 298 -14.98 8.13 1.11
N LEU A 299 -15.45 9.00 0.20
CA LEU A 299 -16.86 9.33 0.04
C LEU A 299 -17.68 8.08 -0.31
N THR A 300 -17.16 7.22 -1.18
CA THR A 300 -17.80 5.96 -1.55
C THR A 300 -17.88 5.00 -0.35
N VAL A 301 -16.79 4.82 0.39
CA VAL A 301 -16.75 3.96 1.58
C VAL A 301 -17.71 4.47 2.66
N VAL A 302 -17.71 5.77 2.96
CA VAL A 302 -18.58 6.36 3.99
C VAL A 302 -20.05 6.24 3.58
N SER A 303 -20.40 6.53 2.34
CA SER A 303 -21.79 6.43 1.86
C SER A 303 -22.31 4.98 1.91
N MET A 304 -21.48 4.00 1.55
CA MET A 304 -21.81 2.58 1.69
C MET A 304 -21.93 2.16 3.16
N ALA A 305 -21.02 2.60 4.04
CA ALA A 305 -21.11 2.31 5.47
C ALA A 305 -22.39 2.85 6.11
N VAL A 306 -22.82 4.06 5.74
CA VAL A 306 -24.11 4.64 6.20
C VAL A 306 -25.28 3.76 5.77
N LEU A 307 -25.29 3.32 4.50
CA LEU A 307 -26.34 2.44 4.00
C LEU A 307 -26.33 1.08 4.71
N GLU A 308 -25.13 0.52 4.94
CA GLU A 308 -24.95 -0.73 5.69
C GLU A 308 -25.55 -0.65 7.10
N ILE A 309 -25.30 0.45 7.85
CA ILE A 309 -25.86 0.65 9.18
C ILE A 309 -27.41 0.63 9.14
N VAL A 310 -28.00 1.34 8.16
CA VAL A 310 -29.46 1.38 8.01
C VAL A 310 -30.03 -0.01 7.73
N LEU A 311 -29.37 -0.77 6.88
CA LEU A 311 -29.82 -2.11 6.47
C LEU A 311 -29.63 -3.15 7.56
N LEU A 312 -28.54 -3.08 8.33
CA LEU A 312 -28.28 -3.96 9.48
C LEU A 312 -29.28 -3.69 10.63
N ALA A 313 -29.53 -2.44 10.99
CA ALA A 313 -30.38 -2.08 12.10
C ALA A 313 -31.88 -2.26 11.80
N GLY A 314 -32.33 -2.11 10.54
CA GLY A 314 -33.71 -2.18 10.12
C GLY A 314 -34.47 -3.43 10.57
N PRO A 315 -33.94 -4.66 10.34
CA PRO A 315 -34.57 -5.90 10.80
C PRO A 315 -34.78 -5.98 12.31
N ALA A 316 -33.84 -5.46 13.10
CA ALA A 316 -33.94 -5.47 14.56
C ALA A 316 -35.07 -4.59 15.07
N PHE A 317 -35.25 -3.40 14.47
CA PHE A 317 -36.38 -2.52 14.75
C PHE A 317 -37.72 -3.13 14.29
N ALA A 318 -37.73 -3.82 13.13
CA ALA A 318 -38.92 -4.49 12.64
C ALA A 318 -39.41 -5.62 13.58
N VAL A 319 -38.48 -6.42 14.10
CA VAL A 319 -38.80 -7.45 15.10
C VAL A 319 -39.24 -6.84 16.42
N GLY A 320 -38.59 -5.76 16.87
CA GLY A 320 -38.97 -4.99 18.04
C GLY A 320 -40.42 -4.49 17.97
N ALA A 321 -40.77 -3.82 16.89
CA ALA A 321 -42.11 -3.30 16.64
C ALA A 321 -43.17 -4.43 16.57
N ARG A 322 -42.83 -5.61 16.03
CA ARG A 322 -43.73 -6.79 15.98
C ARG A 322 -44.00 -7.36 17.37
N ARG A 323 -42.99 -7.45 18.25
CA ARG A 323 -43.16 -7.95 19.64
C ARG A 323 -43.93 -6.97 20.53
N SER A 324 -43.73 -5.65 20.31
CA SER A 324 -44.45 -4.61 21.04
C SER A 324 -45.88 -4.35 20.54
N ARG A 325 -46.42 -5.18 19.60
CA ARG A 325 -47.74 -4.97 18.99
C ARG A 325 -48.87 -4.86 20.01
N ARG A 326 -48.91 -5.73 21.03
CA ARG A 326 -49.94 -5.65 22.08
C ARG A 326 -49.82 -4.35 22.85
N GLN A 327 -48.63 -3.90 23.20
CA GLN A 327 -48.41 -2.64 23.91
C GLN A 327 -48.75 -1.42 23.05
N LEU A 328 -48.43 -1.47 21.74
CA LEU A 328 -48.84 -0.45 20.78
C LEU A 328 -50.34 -0.47 20.51
N GLY A 329 -50.98 -1.65 20.56
CA GLY A 329 -52.44 -1.78 20.49
C GLY A 329 -53.16 -1.19 21.72
N LEU A 330 -52.61 -1.45 22.92
CA LEU A 330 -53.12 -0.83 24.18
C LEU A 330 -52.97 0.67 24.15
N LEU A 331 -51.92 1.22 23.60
CA LEU A 331 -51.77 2.67 23.39
C LEU A 331 -52.89 3.22 22.49
N GLY A 332 -53.31 2.48 21.47
CA GLY A 332 -54.41 2.83 20.57
C GLY A 332 -55.77 2.78 21.26
N THR A 333 -55.99 1.81 22.16
CA THR A 333 -57.25 1.73 22.94
C THR A 333 -57.35 2.84 24.00
N CYS A 334 -56.21 3.36 24.50
CA CYS A 334 -56.12 4.51 25.39
C CYS A 334 -56.23 5.89 24.69
N GLY A 335 -56.68 5.92 23.44
CA GLY A 335 -56.83 7.17 22.66
C GLY A 335 -55.57 7.64 21.89
N GLY A 336 -54.55 6.80 21.78
CA GLY A 336 -53.33 7.10 21.02
C GLY A 336 -53.58 7.03 19.51
N ASP A 337 -53.32 8.14 18.82
CA ASP A 337 -53.38 8.24 17.35
C ASP A 337 -52.20 7.56 16.66
N ARG A 338 -52.31 7.30 15.36
CA ARG A 338 -51.23 6.76 14.48
C ARG A 338 -49.91 7.53 14.60
N ARG A 339 -49.99 8.86 14.87
CA ARG A 339 -48.84 9.72 15.11
C ARG A 339 -48.10 9.33 16.39
N HIS A 340 -48.82 8.99 17.44
CA HIS A 340 -48.25 8.57 18.72
C HIS A 340 -47.52 7.18 18.60
N VAL A 341 -48.12 6.24 17.87
CA VAL A 341 -47.48 4.96 17.58
C VAL A 341 -46.19 5.14 16.82
N ARG A 342 -46.18 6.00 15.79
CA ARG A 342 -44.94 6.35 15.03
C ARG A 342 -43.92 7.01 15.96
N ALA A 343 -44.30 7.96 16.76
CA ALA A 343 -43.41 8.65 17.68
C ALA A 343 -42.74 7.71 18.69
N VAL A 344 -43.44 6.71 19.20
CA VAL A 344 -42.87 5.73 20.14
C VAL A 344 -41.84 4.84 19.46
N VAL A 345 -42.13 4.35 18.23
CA VAL A 345 -41.17 3.50 17.49
C VAL A 345 -39.95 4.31 17.01
N LEU A 346 -40.17 5.51 16.50
CA LEU A 346 -39.09 6.44 16.13
C LEU A 346 -38.29 6.90 17.36
N GLY A 347 -38.97 7.11 18.51
CA GLY A 347 -38.29 7.39 19.78
C GLY A 347 -37.34 6.23 20.20
N GLY A 348 -37.72 4.99 19.91
CA GLY A 348 -36.83 3.84 20.07
C GLY A 348 -35.59 3.91 19.17
N GLY A 349 -35.78 4.33 17.90
CA GLY A 349 -34.69 4.60 16.97
C GLY A 349 -33.76 5.71 17.46
N LEU A 350 -34.33 6.80 17.95
CA LEU A 350 -33.57 7.93 18.49
C LEU A 350 -32.76 7.56 19.75
N VAL A 351 -33.35 6.83 20.68
CA VAL A 351 -32.68 6.43 21.95
C VAL A 351 -31.60 5.40 21.69
N LEU A 352 -31.91 4.32 20.96
CA LEU A 352 -30.94 3.25 20.69
C LEU A 352 -29.91 3.71 19.67
N GLY A 353 -30.32 4.52 18.68
CA GLY A 353 -29.41 5.14 17.72
C GLY A 353 -28.42 6.09 18.36
N GLY A 354 -28.90 6.95 19.27
CA GLY A 354 -28.04 7.88 20.00
C GLY A 354 -27.04 7.17 20.92
N VAL A 355 -27.53 6.17 21.69
CA VAL A 355 -26.63 5.35 22.51
C VAL A 355 -25.61 4.60 21.65
N GLY A 356 -26.04 4.02 20.52
CA GLY A 356 -25.17 3.32 19.59
C GLY A 356 -24.11 4.24 18.97
N ALA A 357 -24.52 5.42 18.52
CA ALA A 357 -23.63 6.43 17.95
C ALA A 357 -22.55 6.89 18.96
N VAL A 358 -22.98 7.29 20.17
CA VAL A 358 -22.03 7.70 21.21
C VAL A 358 -21.09 6.57 21.61
N THR A 359 -21.63 5.35 21.79
CA THR A 359 -20.81 4.18 22.12
C THR A 359 -19.83 3.87 21.00
N GLY A 360 -20.27 3.96 19.73
CA GLY A 360 -19.42 3.74 18.56
C GLY A 360 -18.28 4.76 18.47
N VAL A 361 -18.57 6.05 18.66
CA VAL A 361 -17.54 7.11 18.66
C VAL A 361 -16.53 6.90 19.78
N VAL A 362 -17.00 6.67 21.02
CA VAL A 362 -16.10 6.46 22.17
C VAL A 362 -15.22 5.23 21.98
N LEU A 363 -15.80 4.12 21.51
CA LEU A 363 -15.03 2.89 21.25
C LEU A 363 -14.11 3.04 20.04
N GLY A 364 -14.51 3.80 19.00
CA GLY A 364 -13.68 4.06 17.83
C GLY A 364 -12.42 4.85 18.18
N VAL A 365 -12.59 5.96 18.92
CA VAL A 365 -11.44 6.72 19.46
C VAL A 365 -10.57 5.83 20.36
N GLY A 366 -11.21 5.06 21.27
CA GLY A 366 -10.48 4.14 22.15
C GLY A 366 -9.70 3.07 21.37
N LEU A 367 -10.25 2.55 20.28
CA LEU A 367 -9.58 1.58 19.41
C LEU A 367 -8.35 2.20 18.73
N THR A 368 -8.50 3.40 18.13
CA THR A 368 -7.38 4.12 17.53
C THR A 368 -6.25 4.35 18.53
N VAL A 369 -6.58 4.83 19.74
CA VAL A 369 -5.56 5.04 20.78
C VAL A 369 -4.87 3.74 21.20
N ALA A 370 -5.63 2.65 21.34
CA ALA A 370 -5.09 1.35 21.75
C ALA A 370 -4.18 0.71 20.68
N PHE A 371 -4.53 0.85 19.41
CA PHE A 371 -3.80 0.24 18.29
C PHE A 371 -2.81 1.21 17.62
N ARG A 372 -2.76 2.48 18.05
CA ARG A 372 -1.86 3.49 17.48
C ARG A 372 -0.41 3.03 17.37
N PRO A 373 0.25 2.44 18.42
CA PRO A 373 1.64 2.02 18.29
C PRO A 373 1.84 0.94 17.22
N MET A 374 0.89 0.01 17.08
CA MET A 374 0.92 -1.03 16.05
C MET A 374 0.78 -0.44 14.64
N LEU A 375 -0.12 0.54 14.48
CA LEU A 375 -0.35 1.21 13.21
C LEU A 375 0.84 2.10 12.81
N GLU A 376 1.48 2.79 13.75
CA GLU A 376 2.70 3.58 13.53
C GLU A 376 3.87 2.70 13.08
N ASN A 377 4.08 1.57 13.74
CA ASN A 377 5.12 0.61 13.34
C ASN A 377 4.85 0.02 11.95
N TRP A 378 3.59 -0.26 11.62
CA TRP A 378 3.21 -0.72 10.29
C TRP A 378 3.42 0.37 9.23
N ALA A 379 2.98 1.60 9.50
CA ALA A 379 3.16 2.76 8.61
C ALA A 379 4.64 3.17 8.47
N GLY A 380 5.48 2.81 9.44
CA GLY A 380 6.90 3.12 9.45
C GLY A 380 7.24 4.54 9.91
N HIS A 381 6.28 5.28 10.47
CA HIS A 381 6.50 6.62 11.01
C HIS A 381 5.56 6.91 12.18
N ARG A 382 5.96 7.81 13.06
CA ARG A 382 5.08 8.28 14.13
C ARG A 382 3.98 9.15 13.53
N PHE A 383 2.76 8.89 13.96
CA PHE A 383 1.63 9.75 13.61
C PHE A 383 1.78 11.12 14.29
N GLY A 384 1.14 12.12 13.71
CA GLY A 384 1.02 13.44 14.33
C GLY A 384 0.29 13.41 15.67
N SER A 385 -0.12 14.56 16.17
CA SER A 385 -0.99 14.66 17.35
C SER A 385 -2.27 13.87 17.15
N LEU A 386 -2.86 13.37 18.23
CA LEU A 386 -4.17 12.70 18.14
C LEU A 386 -5.24 13.74 17.75
N VAL A 387 -5.57 13.75 16.46
CA VAL A 387 -6.55 14.69 15.90
C VAL A 387 -7.95 14.15 16.11
N MET A 388 -8.72 14.82 16.96
CA MET A 388 -10.14 14.51 17.23
C MET A 388 -10.99 15.73 16.91
N PRO A 389 -11.31 15.98 15.61
CA PRO A 389 -12.08 17.18 15.25
C PRO A 389 -13.51 17.07 15.79
N PRO A 390 -13.93 17.94 16.72
CA PRO A 390 -15.23 17.81 17.39
C PRO A 390 -16.40 17.89 16.40
N THR A 391 -16.26 18.68 15.36
CA THR A 391 -17.27 18.86 14.31
C THR A 391 -17.52 17.56 13.53
N GLU A 392 -16.48 16.83 13.21
CA GLU A 392 -16.56 15.56 12.45
C GLU A 392 -17.06 14.43 13.33
N LEU A 393 -16.56 14.33 14.56
CA LEU A 393 -17.07 13.35 15.53
C LEU A 393 -18.55 13.58 15.81
N LEU A 394 -19.00 14.84 15.90
CA LEU A 394 -20.42 15.20 16.02
C LEU A 394 -21.19 14.84 14.74
N LEU A 395 -20.60 15.05 13.57
CA LEU A 395 -21.22 14.66 12.29
C LEU A 395 -21.36 13.14 12.19
N ILE A 396 -20.33 12.38 12.53
CA ILE A 396 -20.38 10.90 12.56
C ILE A 396 -21.44 10.43 13.56
N ALA A 397 -21.49 11.04 14.75
CA ALA A 397 -22.52 10.73 15.74
C ALA A 397 -23.93 11.09 15.24
N ALA A 398 -24.08 12.23 14.56
CA ALA A 398 -25.34 12.64 13.96
C ALA A 398 -25.77 11.71 12.83
N ILE A 399 -24.83 11.27 11.98
CA ILE A 399 -25.08 10.24 10.97
C ILE A 399 -25.54 8.93 11.62
N GLY A 400 -24.88 8.47 12.67
CA GLY A 400 -25.28 7.29 13.44
C GLY A 400 -26.67 7.42 14.07
N LEU A 401 -27.01 8.61 14.55
CA LEU A 401 -28.34 8.92 15.07
C LEU A 401 -29.42 8.91 13.97
N VAL A 402 -29.13 9.57 12.84
CA VAL A 402 -30.03 9.65 11.68
C VAL A 402 -30.23 8.26 11.07
N THR A 403 -29.19 7.47 10.96
CA THR A 403 -29.29 6.09 10.45
C THR A 403 -30.14 5.21 11.37
N GLY A 404 -30.01 5.35 12.69
CA GLY A 404 -30.88 4.70 13.66
C GLY A 404 -32.37 5.12 13.51
N LEU A 405 -32.62 6.39 13.24
CA LEU A 405 -33.95 6.92 12.96
C LEU A 405 -34.50 6.39 11.61
N LEU A 406 -33.69 6.37 10.56
CA LEU A 406 -34.06 5.82 9.24
C LEU A 406 -34.36 4.32 9.32
N ALA A 407 -33.54 3.55 10.04
CA ALA A 407 -33.75 2.13 10.27
C ALA A 407 -35.07 1.84 11.01
N ALA A 408 -35.49 2.74 11.92
CA ALA A 408 -36.76 2.65 12.62
C ALA A 408 -37.95 3.18 11.80
N PHE A 409 -37.72 3.95 10.73
CA PHE A 409 -38.80 4.65 9.99
C PHE A 409 -39.77 3.69 9.30
N ALA A 410 -39.24 2.73 8.51
CA ALA A 410 -40.10 1.77 7.82
C ALA A 410 -40.90 0.87 8.78
N PRO A 411 -40.31 0.30 9.87
CA PRO A 411 -41.06 -0.36 10.92
C PRO A 411 -42.15 0.51 11.59
N ALA A 412 -41.82 1.80 11.85
CA ALA A 412 -42.78 2.75 12.46
C ALA A 412 -43.98 3.00 11.55
N VAL A 413 -43.78 3.21 10.26
CA VAL A 413 -44.88 3.37 9.28
C VAL A 413 -45.72 2.10 9.20
N VAL A 414 -45.10 0.92 9.13
CA VAL A 414 -45.83 -0.35 9.07
C VAL A 414 -46.64 -0.57 10.36
N ALA A 415 -46.06 -0.35 11.54
CA ALA A 415 -46.73 -0.52 12.83
C ALA A 415 -47.93 0.45 12.96
N SER A 416 -47.82 1.69 12.53
CA SER A 416 -48.87 2.70 12.59
C SER A 416 -50.07 2.45 11.66
N ARG A 417 -49.87 1.65 10.60
CA ARG A 417 -50.96 1.32 9.64
C ARG A 417 -51.70 0.03 9.99
N GLN A 418 -51.33 -0.67 11.08
CA GLN A 418 -52.05 -1.85 11.54
C GLN A 418 -53.33 -1.46 12.26
N SER A 419 -54.39 -2.27 12.03
CA SER A 419 -55.66 -2.06 12.76
C SER A 419 -55.48 -2.49 14.23
N ILE A 420 -56.16 -1.79 15.16
CA ILE A 420 -56.16 -2.10 16.60
C ILE A 420 -56.67 -3.53 16.84
N LEU A 421 -57.65 -3.95 16.06
CA LEU A 421 -58.24 -5.29 16.16
C LEU A 421 -57.26 -6.40 15.78
N GLU A 422 -56.48 -6.20 14.68
CA GLU A 422 -55.40 -7.14 14.25
C GLU A 422 -54.28 -7.23 15.28
N SER A 423 -53.95 -6.10 15.94
CA SER A 423 -52.89 -6.06 16.95
C SER A 423 -53.26 -6.75 18.27
N LEU A 424 -54.53 -6.80 18.61
CA LEU A 424 -55.06 -7.45 19.82
C LEU A 424 -55.39 -8.92 19.59
N THR A 425 -55.98 -9.28 18.43
CA THR A 425 -56.46 -10.66 18.15
C THR A 425 -55.37 -11.58 17.57
N GLY A 426 -54.24 -11.02 17.15
CA GLY A 426 -53.12 -11.82 16.63
C GLY A 426 -53.36 -12.49 15.26
N ARG A 427 -54.51 -12.22 14.60
CA ARG A 427 -54.80 -12.77 13.28
C ARG A 427 -53.89 -12.15 12.22
N ARG A 428 -53.17 -13.00 11.48
CA ARG A 428 -52.26 -12.57 10.39
C ARG A 428 -53.03 -12.51 9.07
N GLY A 429 -53.24 -11.32 8.52
CA GLY A 429 -53.65 -11.14 7.12
C GLY A 429 -52.50 -11.54 6.17
N VAL A 430 -52.76 -12.39 5.20
CA VAL A 430 -51.75 -12.72 4.13
C VAL A 430 -51.64 -11.54 3.18
N ARG A 431 -50.59 -10.74 3.30
CA ARG A 431 -50.29 -9.68 2.31
C ARG A 431 -49.71 -10.33 1.03
N ARG A 432 -50.40 -10.08 -0.11
CA ARG A 432 -49.87 -10.44 -1.42
C ARG A 432 -48.59 -9.63 -1.69
N SER A 433 -47.53 -10.29 -2.16
CA SER A 433 -46.30 -9.63 -2.59
C SER A 433 -46.56 -8.75 -3.82
N SER A 434 -46.13 -7.50 -3.78
CA SER A 434 -46.20 -6.60 -4.95
C SER A 434 -45.31 -7.15 -6.07
N ARG A 435 -45.83 -7.22 -7.28
CA ARG A 435 -45.06 -7.58 -8.49
C ARG A 435 -44.28 -6.37 -9.06
N VAL A 436 -44.65 -5.18 -8.64
CA VAL A 436 -44.05 -3.92 -9.10
C VAL A 436 -42.69 -3.65 -8.43
N LEU A 437 -42.56 -3.96 -7.16
CA LEU A 437 -41.33 -3.66 -6.38
C LEU A 437 -40.04 -4.25 -7.00
N PRO A 438 -40.01 -5.49 -7.49
CA PRO A 438 -38.79 -6.03 -8.12
C PRO A 438 -38.45 -5.39 -9.47
N VAL A 439 -39.48 -5.00 -10.25
CA VAL A 439 -39.22 -4.30 -11.51
C VAL A 439 -38.63 -2.91 -11.25
N VAL A 440 -39.23 -2.18 -10.30
CA VAL A 440 -38.68 -0.90 -9.86
C VAL A 440 -37.26 -1.08 -9.32
N GLY A 441 -37.01 -2.12 -8.50
CA GLY A 441 -35.69 -2.45 -7.99
C GLY A 441 -34.66 -2.71 -9.11
N ALA A 442 -35.03 -3.46 -10.14
CA ALA A 442 -34.15 -3.71 -11.29
C ALA A 442 -33.87 -2.41 -12.11
N CYS A 443 -34.88 -1.56 -12.28
CA CYS A 443 -34.68 -0.26 -12.95
C CYS A 443 -33.76 0.66 -12.15
N VAL A 444 -33.94 0.72 -10.81
CA VAL A 444 -33.10 1.52 -9.92
C VAL A 444 -31.67 0.98 -9.89
N LEU A 445 -31.47 -0.36 -9.87
CA LEU A 445 -30.16 -0.99 -10.00
C LEU A 445 -29.46 -0.58 -11.30
N ALA A 446 -30.15 -0.73 -12.43
CA ALA A 446 -29.59 -0.36 -13.74
C ALA A 446 -29.24 1.14 -13.80
N LEU A 447 -30.10 2.01 -13.27
CA LEU A 447 -29.84 3.45 -13.20
C LEU A 447 -28.65 3.77 -12.33
N GLY A 448 -28.53 3.12 -11.15
CA GLY A 448 -27.40 3.28 -10.24
C GLY A 448 -26.07 2.83 -10.86
N CYS A 449 -26.05 1.67 -11.52
CA CYS A 449 -24.88 1.21 -12.28
C CYS A 449 -24.51 2.18 -13.40
N ALA A 450 -25.48 2.66 -14.16
CA ALA A 450 -25.25 3.62 -15.25
C ALA A 450 -24.70 4.94 -14.72
N ALA A 451 -25.23 5.44 -13.58
CA ALA A 451 -24.76 6.65 -12.94
C ALA A 451 -23.33 6.50 -12.40
N ALA A 452 -23.00 5.36 -11.79
CA ALA A 452 -21.66 5.09 -11.29
C ALA A 452 -20.62 5.03 -12.43
N VAL A 453 -20.94 4.34 -13.53
CA VAL A 453 -20.07 4.26 -14.71
C VAL A 453 -19.95 5.62 -15.41
N TYR A 454 -21.03 6.36 -15.55
CA TYR A 454 -21.01 7.71 -16.13
C TYR A 454 -20.18 8.66 -15.25
N GLY A 455 -20.35 8.63 -13.93
CA GLY A 455 -19.53 9.39 -12.99
C GLY A 455 -18.04 9.09 -13.12
N ALA A 456 -17.69 7.81 -13.25
CA ALA A 456 -16.30 7.39 -13.44
C ALA A 456 -15.71 7.92 -14.76
N THR A 457 -16.47 7.87 -15.87
CA THR A 457 -15.99 8.35 -17.18
C THR A 457 -15.98 9.89 -17.30
N SER A 458 -16.87 10.58 -16.58
CA SER A 458 -16.90 12.07 -16.55
C SER A 458 -15.95 12.69 -15.53
N GLY A 459 -15.47 11.90 -14.55
CA GLY A 459 -14.64 12.36 -13.42
C GLY A 459 -15.46 12.98 -12.28
N ASP A 460 -16.75 12.69 -12.21
CA ASP A 460 -17.61 13.13 -11.12
C ASP A 460 -17.70 12.02 -10.05
N GLU A 461 -16.89 12.15 -9.01
CA GLU A 461 -16.78 11.20 -7.91
C GLU A 461 -18.06 11.11 -7.07
N THR A 462 -18.83 12.20 -7.02
CA THR A 462 -20.11 12.22 -6.29
C THR A 462 -21.13 11.33 -6.99
N LEU A 463 -21.08 11.27 -8.32
CA LEU A 463 -21.89 10.34 -9.10
C LEU A 463 -21.45 8.88 -8.96
N VAL A 464 -20.14 8.62 -8.78
CA VAL A 464 -19.63 7.26 -8.50
C VAL A 464 -20.18 6.76 -7.16
N ALA A 465 -20.01 7.55 -6.09
CA ALA A 465 -20.51 7.21 -4.77
C ALA A 465 -22.04 7.10 -4.73
N GLY A 466 -22.74 8.11 -5.25
CA GLY A 466 -24.20 8.15 -5.31
C GLY A 466 -24.79 7.03 -6.16
N GLY A 467 -24.21 6.77 -7.33
CA GLY A 467 -24.60 5.69 -8.22
C GLY A 467 -24.46 4.31 -7.59
N SER A 468 -23.38 4.08 -6.85
CA SER A 468 -23.13 2.83 -6.12
C SER A 468 -24.18 2.59 -5.02
N VAL A 469 -24.52 3.63 -4.24
CA VAL A 469 -25.58 3.57 -3.22
C VAL A 469 -26.94 3.29 -3.86
N VAL A 470 -27.26 3.96 -4.98
CA VAL A 470 -28.51 3.75 -5.72
C VAL A 470 -28.59 2.33 -6.28
N ALA A 471 -27.48 1.79 -6.81
CA ALA A 471 -27.42 0.41 -7.28
C ALA A 471 -27.69 -0.60 -6.15
N GLU A 472 -27.10 -0.40 -4.97
CA GLU A 472 -27.34 -1.26 -3.81
C GLU A 472 -28.81 -1.17 -3.33
N LEU A 473 -29.39 0.01 -3.29
CA LEU A 473 -30.82 0.19 -3.00
C LEU A 473 -31.73 -0.49 -4.02
N GLY A 474 -31.37 -0.46 -5.30
CA GLY A 474 -32.04 -1.18 -6.37
C GLY A 474 -32.03 -2.69 -6.16
N MET A 475 -30.88 -3.25 -5.77
CA MET A 475 -30.74 -4.68 -5.46
C MET A 475 -31.63 -5.11 -4.29
N LEU A 476 -31.80 -4.25 -3.26
CA LEU A 476 -32.75 -4.52 -2.15
C LEU A 476 -34.17 -4.80 -2.65
N GLY A 477 -34.63 -4.03 -3.67
CA GLY A 477 -35.95 -4.26 -4.30
C GLY A 477 -36.05 -5.61 -4.98
N CYS A 478 -34.93 -6.20 -5.43
CA CYS A 478 -34.86 -7.49 -6.13
C CYS A 478 -34.83 -8.69 -5.16
N ILE A 479 -34.36 -8.54 -3.91
CA ILE A 479 -34.21 -9.64 -2.95
C ILE A 479 -35.45 -10.53 -2.81
N PRO A 480 -36.70 -10.03 -2.67
CA PRO A 480 -37.87 -10.89 -2.51
C PRO A 480 -38.14 -11.82 -3.69
N VAL A 481 -37.74 -11.42 -4.91
CA VAL A 481 -37.84 -12.28 -6.12
C VAL A 481 -36.74 -13.32 -6.12
N VAL A 482 -35.50 -12.94 -5.83
CA VAL A 482 -34.36 -13.86 -5.75
C VAL A 482 -34.64 -14.98 -4.72
N VAL A 483 -35.07 -14.62 -3.52
CA VAL A 483 -35.48 -15.60 -2.48
C VAL A 483 -36.62 -16.50 -2.95
N GLY A 484 -37.56 -15.91 -3.73
CA GLY A 484 -38.65 -16.71 -4.32
C GLY A 484 -38.23 -17.68 -5.40
N LEU A 485 -37.25 -17.32 -6.22
CA LEU A 485 -36.68 -18.20 -7.26
C LEU A 485 -35.90 -19.35 -6.63
N LEU A 486 -35.08 -19.06 -5.58
CA LEU A 486 -34.36 -20.07 -4.83
C LEU A 486 -35.31 -21.12 -4.21
N GLY A 487 -36.50 -20.71 -3.77
CA GLY A 487 -37.53 -21.65 -3.27
C GLY A 487 -38.00 -22.65 -4.33
N ARG A 488 -37.94 -22.31 -5.64
CA ARG A 488 -38.28 -23.23 -6.75
C ARG A 488 -37.16 -24.26 -6.99
N LEU A 489 -35.88 -23.84 -6.83
CA LEU A 489 -34.73 -24.73 -6.96
C LEU A 489 -34.69 -25.84 -5.89
N GLY A 490 -35.29 -25.61 -4.72
CA GLY A 490 -35.36 -26.53 -3.63
C GLY A 490 -36.12 -27.86 -3.89
N ARG A 491 -36.79 -28.02 -5.04
CA ARG A 491 -37.59 -29.25 -5.33
C ARG A 491 -36.75 -30.53 -5.39
N ARG A 492 -35.47 -30.43 -5.74
CA ARG A 492 -34.54 -31.56 -5.95
C ARG A 492 -33.67 -31.86 -4.72
N LEU A 493 -33.79 -31.07 -3.63
CA LEU A 493 -32.93 -31.17 -2.46
C LEU A 493 -33.52 -32.12 -1.40
N PRO A 494 -32.68 -32.70 -0.48
CA PRO A 494 -33.11 -33.45 0.70
C PRO A 494 -34.07 -32.65 1.58
N LEU A 495 -34.72 -33.33 2.55
CA LEU A 495 -35.83 -32.78 3.31
C LEU A 495 -35.50 -31.46 4.04
N SER A 496 -34.39 -31.39 4.81
CA SER A 496 -34.05 -30.22 5.61
C SER A 496 -33.73 -28.97 4.78
N PRO A 497 -32.83 -29.00 3.76
CA PRO A 497 -32.59 -27.84 2.90
C PRO A 497 -33.81 -27.45 2.06
N ARG A 498 -34.60 -28.41 1.58
CA ARG A 498 -35.87 -28.18 0.87
C ARG A 498 -36.89 -27.43 1.74
N MET A 499 -37.01 -27.82 3.00
CA MET A 499 -37.90 -27.14 3.96
C MET A 499 -37.39 -25.71 4.25
N ALA A 500 -36.08 -25.54 4.46
CA ALA A 500 -35.49 -24.22 4.71
C ALA A 500 -35.70 -23.24 3.54
N LEU A 501 -35.50 -23.70 2.29
CA LEU A 501 -35.72 -22.85 1.09
C LEU A 501 -37.20 -22.53 0.89
N ARG A 502 -38.10 -23.47 1.09
CA ARG A 502 -39.54 -23.22 1.01
C ARG A 502 -40.05 -22.29 2.10
N ASP A 503 -39.53 -22.44 3.32
CA ASP A 503 -39.84 -21.53 4.44
C ASP A 503 -39.36 -20.11 4.13
N ALA A 504 -38.11 -19.94 3.66
CA ALA A 504 -37.57 -18.67 3.22
C ALA A 504 -38.41 -18.02 2.13
N ALA A 505 -38.82 -18.80 1.10
CA ALA A 505 -39.67 -18.32 0.02
C ALA A 505 -41.09 -17.98 0.45
N ARG A 506 -41.66 -18.73 1.41
CA ARG A 506 -43.02 -18.47 1.97
C ARG A 506 -43.03 -17.24 2.87
N ASN A 507 -41.96 -17.08 3.65
CA ASN A 507 -41.83 -16.00 4.65
C ASN A 507 -40.89 -14.88 4.17
N ARG A 508 -40.99 -14.44 2.88
CA ARG A 508 -40.12 -13.41 2.25
C ARG A 508 -40.03 -12.12 3.05
N GLY A 509 -41.12 -11.68 3.68
CA GLY A 509 -41.15 -10.47 4.52
C GLY A 509 -40.30 -10.57 5.80
N ARG A 510 -39.84 -11.78 6.16
CA ARG A 510 -38.87 -12.03 7.26
C ARG A 510 -37.48 -12.27 6.74
N THR A 511 -37.37 -13.02 5.66
CA THR A 511 -36.08 -13.44 5.06
C THR A 511 -35.39 -12.30 4.30
N ALA A 512 -36.16 -11.49 3.54
CA ALA A 512 -35.55 -10.45 2.73
C ALA A 512 -34.76 -9.39 3.52
N PRO A 513 -35.25 -8.87 4.66
CA PRO A 513 -34.45 -7.95 5.46
C PRO A 513 -33.17 -8.59 6.05
N ALA A 514 -33.21 -9.90 6.36
CA ALA A 514 -32.03 -10.61 6.86
C ALA A 514 -30.97 -10.82 5.76
N VAL A 515 -31.42 -11.15 4.53
CA VAL A 515 -30.57 -11.23 3.35
C VAL A 515 -29.98 -9.86 3.03
N ALA A 516 -30.77 -8.78 3.10
CA ALA A 516 -30.31 -7.41 2.86
C ALA A 516 -29.17 -7.00 3.79
N ALA A 517 -29.28 -7.34 5.08
CA ALA A 517 -28.26 -7.03 6.06
C ALA A 517 -26.92 -7.75 5.77
N VAL A 518 -26.98 -9.03 5.39
CA VAL A 518 -25.77 -9.78 4.99
C VAL A 518 -25.21 -9.25 3.66
N MET A 519 -26.09 -8.93 2.71
CA MET A 519 -25.70 -8.37 1.41
C MET A 519 -24.91 -7.05 1.59
N ALA A 520 -25.42 -6.13 2.38
CA ALA A 520 -24.77 -4.85 2.61
C ALA A 520 -23.37 -5.03 3.24
N ALA A 521 -23.26 -5.84 4.29
CA ALA A 521 -21.97 -6.11 4.95
C ALA A 521 -20.93 -6.73 4.00
N VAL A 522 -21.37 -7.57 3.08
CA VAL A 522 -20.47 -8.21 2.09
C VAL A 522 -20.14 -7.25 0.95
N ALA A 523 -21.07 -6.40 0.53
CA ALA A 523 -20.87 -5.49 -0.60
C ALA A 523 -19.70 -4.54 -0.36
N GLY A 524 -19.64 -3.88 0.81
CA GLY A 524 -18.52 -3.01 1.18
C GLY A 524 -17.18 -3.75 1.24
N SER A 525 -17.19 -4.95 1.85
CA SER A 525 -15.98 -5.77 1.96
C SER A 525 -15.45 -6.23 0.59
N VAL A 526 -16.34 -6.65 -0.31
CA VAL A 526 -15.96 -7.07 -1.67
C VAL A 526 -15.47 -5.88 -2.50
N ALA A 527 -16.09 -4.71 -2.33
CA ALA A 527 -15.66 -3.48 -3.02
C ALA A 527 -14.21 -3.14 -2.67
N ILE A 528 -13.89 -3.07 -1.39
CA ILE A 528 -12.54 -2.75 -0.91
C ILE A 528 -11.54 -3.84 -1.33
N ALA A 529 -11.87 -5.13 -1.14
CA ALA A 529 -10.97 -6.22 -1.49
C ALA A 529 -10.67 -6.26 -3.00
N THR A 530 -11.67 -6.02 -3.86
CA THR A 530 -11.47 -6.00 -5.32
C THR A 530 -10.63 -4.80 -5.74
N TYR A 531 -10.89 -3.62 -5.17
CA TYR A 531 -10.10 -2.41 -5.46
C TYR A 531 -8.63 -2.58 -5.05
N MET A 532 -8.38 -3.07 -3.83
CA MET A 532 -7.02 -3.30 -3.34
C MET A 532 -6.27 -4.37 -4.13
N SER A 533 -6.92 -5.52 -4.43
CA SER A 533 -6.27 -6.55 -5.27
C SER A 533 -5.94 -6.05 -6.66
N SER A 534 -6.75 -5.13 -7.20
CA SER A 534 -6.48 -4.50 -8.48
C SER A 534 -5.29 -3.54 -8.41
N LYS A 535 -5.17 -2.77 -7.32
CA LYS A 535 -4.01 -1.90 -7.07
C LYS A 535 -2.72 -2.69 -6.87
N VAL A 536 -2.77 -3.81 -6.14
CA VAL A 536 -1.61 -4.71 -6.00
C VAL A 536 -1.14 -5.22 -7.36
N ALA A 537 -2.06 -5.67 -8.21
CA ALA A 537 -1.71 -6.16 -9.54
C ALA A 537 -1.16 -5.06 -10.49
N GLU A 538 -1.60 -3.81 -10.32
CA GLU A 538 -1.04 -2.64 -11.00
C GLU A 538 0.40 -2.41 -10.52
N TYR A 539 0.62 -2.39 -9.22
CA TYR A 539 1.94 -2.20 -8.61
C TYR A 539 2.92 -3.34 -8.98
N GLU A 540 2.45 -4.60 -8.98
CA GLU A 540 3.24 -5.74 -9.44
C GLU A 540 3.65 -5.62 -10.92
N TYR A 541 2.78 -5.05 -11.76
CA TYR A 541 3.09 -4.82 -13.17
C TYR A 541 4.14 -3.72 -13.38
N GLU A 542 4.10 -2.66 -12.59
CA GLU A 542 5.05 -1.54 -12.65
C GLU A 542 6.39 -1.87 -12.00
N TYR A 543 6.42 -2.92 -11.18
CA TYR A 543 7.62 -3.33 -10.49
C TYR A 543 8.70 -3.78 -11.47
N THR A 544 9.85 -3.09 -11.43
CA THR A 544 11.03 -3.46 -12.20
C THR A 544 12.00 -4.24 -11.32
N PRO A 545 12.15 -5.57 -11.52
CA PRO A 545 13.02 -6.37 -10.68
C PRO A 545 14.49 -5.98 -10.86
N SER A 546 15.23 -5.91 -9.77
CA SER A 546 16.68 -5.68 -9.80
C SER A 546 17.46 -6.92 -10.27
N LEU A 547 16.94 -8.12 -10.00
CA LEU A 547 17.48 -9.40 -10.46
C LEU A 547 16.36 -10.31 -10.98
N ALA A 548 16.72 -11.31 -11.77
CA ALA A 548 15.77 -12.34 -12.18
C ALA A 548 15.24 -13.10 -10.96
N GLN A 549 13.93 -13.32 -10.93
CA GLN A 549 13.25 -13.93 -9.80
C GLN A 549 13.84 -15.31 -9.43
N GLY A 550 14.04 -15.55 -8.13
CA GLY A 550 14.67 -16.78 -7.62
C GLY A 550 16.17 -16.83 -7.85
N THR A 551 16.82 -15.66 -7.94
CA THR A 551 18.30 -15.57 -8.03
C THR A 551 18.86 -14.57 -7.04
N ILE A 552 20.12 -14.78 -6.67
CA ILE A 552 20.94 -13.79 -5.95
C ILE A 552 22.26 -13.65 -6.71
N ALA A 553 22.95 -12.53 -6.53
CA ALA A 553 24.24 -12.33 -7.16
C ALA A 553 25.27 -11.82 -6.16
N VAL A 554 26.47 -12.41 -6.16
CA VAL A 554 27.64 -11.84 -5.50
C VAL A 554 28.45 -11.08 -6.54
N MET A 555 28.73 -9.81 -6.24
CA MET A 555 29.37 -8.89 -7.17
C MET A 555 30.67 -8.32 -6.60
N SER A 556 31.59 -7.95 -7.49
CA SER A 556 32.89 -7.37 -7.18
C SER A 556 32.92 -5.90 -7.59
N ASN A 557 33.48 -5.04 -6.73
CA ASN A 557 33.72 -3.62 -7.03
C ASN A 557 34.85 -3.38 -8.05
N GLY A 558 35.61 -4.41 -8.44
CA GLY A 558 36.64 -4.30 -9.45
C GLY A 558 38.05 -4.04 -8.89
N ASP A 559 38.24 -3.33 -7.81
CA ASP A 559 39.55 -2.91 -7.27
C ASP A 559 40.29 -4.06 -6.56
N GLY A 560 40.93 -4.91 -7.34
CA GLY A 560 41.70 -6.07 -6.85
C GLY A 560 40.84 -7.18 -6.23
N SER A 561 39.53 -7.02 -6.23
CA SER A 561 38.57 -8.00 -5.69
C SER A 561 38.27 -9.10 -6.71
N ALA A 562 38.45 -8.84 -8.01
CA ALA A 562 38.21 -9.82 -9.08
C ALA A 562 38.99 -11.11 -8.90
N GLU A 563 40.27 -11.04 -8.49
CA GLU A 563 41.14 -12.18 -8.24
C GLU A 563 40.68 -13.03 -7.03
N ARG A 564 39.98 -12.41 -6.07
CA ARG A 564 39.49 -13.04 -4.84
C ARG A 564 38.05 -13.53 -4.96
N LEU A 565 37.43 -13.37 -6.13
CA LEU A 565 36.06 -13.84 -6.39
C LEU A 565 35.81 -15.32 -6.02
N PRO A 566 36.80 -16.26 -6.21
CA PRO A 566 36.64 -17.64 -5.73
C PRO A 566 36.39 -17.75 -4.21
N LEU A 567 37.00 -16.87 -3.41
CA LEU A 567 36.78 -16.84 -1.95
C LEU A 567 35.36 -16.31 -1.64
N ALA A 568 34.89 -15.29 -2.36
CA ALA A 568 33.54 -14.77 -2.24
C ALA A 568 32.48 -15.82 -2.61
N ARG A 569 32.72 -16.61 -3.66
CA ARG A 569 31.86 -17.74 -4.04
C ARG A 569 31.75 -18.77 -2.91
N ALA A 570 32.88 -19.17 -2.38
CA ALA A 570 32.93 -20.11 -1.25
C ALA A 570 32.25 -19.55 0.00
N ALA A 571 32.27 -18.24 0.21
CA ALA A 571 31.57 -17.59 1.29
C ALA A 571 30.02 -17.72 1.16
N VAL A 572 29.49 -17.48 -0.04
CA VAL A 572 28.05 -17.67 -0.33
C VAL A 572 27.65 -19.14 -0.20
N GLU A 573 28.36 -20.05 -0.85
CA GLU A 573 28.05 -21.49 -0.91
C GLU A 573 28.14 -22.18 0.47
N ARG A 574 28.91 -21.65 1.42
CA ARG A 574 29.00 -22.18 2.81
C ARG A 574 27.89 -21.66 3.72
N ASN A 575 27.37 -20.48 3.46
CA ASN A 575 26.42 -19.80 4.36
C ASN A 575 24.98 -19.85 3.87
N MET A 576 24.75 -20.39 2.67
CA MET A 576 23.42 -20.49 2.08
C MET A 576 23.24 -21.76 1.27
N THR A 577 22.03 -22.28 1.25
CA THR A 577 21.64 -23.40 0.39
C THR A 577 21.33 -22.90 -1.01
N VAL A 578 22.16 -23.26 -1.97
CA VAL A 578 21.96 -23.00 -3.39
C VAL A 578 21.11 -24.12 -3.98
N SER A 579 19.95 -23.81 -4.53
CA SER A 579 18.99 -24.80 -5.03
C SER A 579 19.24 -25.21 -6.49
N GLY A 580 20.08 -24.48 -7.20
CA GLY A 580 20.35 -24.67 -8.63
C GLY A 580 21.82 -24.43 -8.99
N GLY A 581 22.06 -24.15 -10.27
CA GLY A 581 23.39 -23.87 -10.78
C GLY A 581 23.98 -22.54 -10.30
N ARG A 582 25.28 -22.39 -10.57
CA ARG A 582 26.02 -21.13 -10.51
C ARG A 582 26.38 -20.71 -11.91
N ALA A 583 26.25 -19.39 -12.19
CA ALA A 583 26.77 -18.80 -13.43
C ALA A 583 27.74 -17.67 -13.11
N ASP A 584 28.93 -17.74 -13.68
CA ASP A 584 29.93 -16.72 -13.50
C ASP A 584 29.88 -15.72 -14.66
N PHE A 585 30.07 -14.44 -14.36
CA PHE A 585 30.07 -13.40 -15.40
C PHE A 585 31.22 -12.43 -15.24
N LYS A 586 31.58 -11.80 -16.36
CA LYS A 586 32.63 -10.80 -16.45
C LYS A 586 32.07 -9.50 -17.00
N ARG A 587 32.60 -8.39 -16.55
CA ARG A 587 32.48 -7.08 -17.23
C ARG A 587 33.32 -7.07 -18.49
N VAL A 588 32.94 -6.18 -19.40
CA VAL A 588 33.63 -6.01 -20.68
C VAL A 588 33.75 -4.54 -21.04
N TRP A 589 34.92 -4.12 -21.53
CA TRP A 589 35.21 -2.76 -21.96
C TRP A 589 36.03 -2.76 -23.26
N ALA A 590 35.97 -1.59 -23.92
CA ALA A 590 36.88 -1.28 -24.99
C ALA A 590 38.12 -0.57 -24.41
N GLY A 591 39.32 -1.16 -24.51
CA GLY A 591 40.57 -0.61 -23.99
C GLY A 591 41.27 -1.57 -23.03
N SER A 592 42.55 -1.29 -22.69
CA SER A 592 43.40 -2.24 -21.98
C SER A 592 43.48 -2.07 -20.46
N ASP A 593 43.30 -0.86 -19.92
CA ASP A 593 43.49 -0.57 -18.49
C ASP A 593 42.27 0.09 -17.89
N CYS A 594 41.22 -0.72 -17.68
CA CYS A 594 39.95 -0.18 -17.26
C CYS A 594 39.71 -0.38 -15.76
N ASN A 595 39.41 0.72 -15.07
CA ASN A 595 38.89 0.75 -13.72
C ASN A 595 37.49 1.34 -13.73
N VAL A 596 36.56 0.73 -13.06
CA VAL A 596 35.12 1.08 -13.01
C VAL A 596 34.85 2.50 -12.54
N TYR A 597 35.69 3.03 -11.67
CA TYR A 597 35.49 4.36 -11.07
C TYR A 597 36.18 5.52 -11.81
N TYR A 598 37.04 5.21 -12.78
CA TYR A 598 37.89 6.20 -13.46
C TYR A 598 37.93 6.00 -14.98
N GLU A 599 36.75 5.88 -15.56
CA GLU A 599 36.62 5.62 -17.02
C GLU A 599 37.32 6.67 -17.89
N GLU A 600 37.38 7.91 -17.46
CA GLU A 600 37.99 9.02 -18.20
C GLU A 600 39.51 9.06 -18.09
N GLU A 601 40.10 8.59 -16.98
CA GLU A 601 41.54 8.70 -16.71
C GLU A 601 42.34 7.57 -17.31
N ASN A 602 41.75 6.40 -17.58
CA ASN A 602 42.45 5.18 -17.96
C ASN A 602 42.32 4.78 -19.44
N GLY A 603 41.72 5.58 -20.28
CA GLY A 603 41.51 5.27 -21.69
C GLY A 603 40.49 4.17 -21.98
N CYS A 604 39.66 3.89 -21.00
CA CYS A 604 38.56 2.94 -21.12
C CYS A 604 37.48 3.47 -22.06
N GLY A 605 36.91 2.55 -22.82
CA GLY A 605 35.76 2.82 -23.67
C GLY A 605 34.55 2.03 -23.25
N THR A 606 33.37 2.59 -23.52
CA THR A 606 32.09 1.90 -23.34
C THR A 606 31.72 1.13 -24.59
N LEU A 607 31.06 0.00 -24.40
CA LEU A 607 30.45 -0.76 -25.47
C LEU A 607 28.98 -0.33 -25.60
N GLN A 608 28.55 -0.12 -26.85
CA GLN A 608 27.18 0.27 -27.16
C GLN A 608 26.61 -0.66 -28.23
N LEU A 609 25.40 -1.15 -27.98
CA LEU A 609 24.60 -1.84 -28.96
C LEU A 609 23.86 -0.84 -29.83
N VAL A 610 24.20 -0.79 -31.11
CA VAL A 610 23.49 0.10 -32.04
C VAL A 610 22.14 -0.51 -32.39
N LYS A 611 21.08 0.18 -31.99
CA LYS A 611 19.73 -0.23 -32.33
C LYS A 611 19.45 0.10 -33.78
N PRO A 612 19.06 -0.86 -34.64
CA PRO A 612 18.68 -0.59 -36.01
C PRO A 612 17.47 0.37 -36.05
N THR A 613 17.38 1.15 -37.11
CA THR A 613 16.21 1.99 -37.38
C THR A 613 15.16 1.22 -38.17
N GLY A 614 13.89 1.51 -37.91
CA GLY A 614 12.77 0.91 -38.62
C GLY A 614 11.77 0.18 -37.77
N GLU A 615 10.77 -0.37 -38.40
CA GLU A 615 9.70 -1.10 -37.76
C GLU A 615 10.22 -2.34 -37.01
N GLY A 616 9.76 -2.57 -35.78
CA GLY A 616 10.21 -3.64 -34.90
C GLY A 616 11.50 -3.34 -34.13
N HIS A 617 12.24 -2.28 -34.48
CA HIS A 617 13.49 -1.92 -33.80
C HIS A 617 13.32 -0.67 -32.92
N THR A 618 12.54 0.31 -33.31
CA THR A 618 12.31 1.55 -32.56
C THR A 618 10.97 1.48 -31.84
N CYS A 619 10.95 1.96 -30.58
CA CYS A 619 9.70 2.02 -29.83
C CYS A 619 8.77 3.08 -30.44
N PRO A 620 7.57 2.71 -30.87
CA PRO A 620 6.62 3.66 -31.45
C PRO A 620 6.14 4.73 -30.45
N LEU A 621 6.24 4.44 -29.16
CA LEU A 621 5.87 5.32 -28.05
C LEU A 621 6.96 6.34 -27.70
N LYS A 622 8.07 6.39 -28.45
CA LYS A 622 9.15 7.34 -28.24
C LYS A 622 9.46 8.12 -29.54
N GLY A 623 9.57 9.43 -29.45
CA GLY A 623 9.92 10.28 -30.56
C GLY A 623 8.74 10.98 -31.25
N LYS A 624 8.95 11.43 -32.49
CA LYS A 624 7.94 12.20 -33.21
C LYS A 624 6.69 11.36 -33.53
N GLY A 625 5.50 11.84 -33.14
CA GLY A 625 4.24 11.13 -33.33
C GLY A 625 3.83 10.18 -32.21
N ALA A 626 4.66 9.97 -31.19
CA ALA A 626 4.34 9.12 -30.06
C ALA A 626 3.07 9.57 -29.31
N GLN A 627 2.91 10.87 -29.07
CA GLN A 627 1.70 11.42 -28.42
C GLN A 627 0.43 11.20 -29.24
N GLU A 628 0.52 11.36 -30.59
CA GLU A 628 -0.63 11.09 -31.46
C GLU A 628 -1.00 9.61 -31.49
N LEU A 629 -0.01 8.73 -31.44
CA LEU A 629 -0.21 7.30 -31.33
C LEU A 629 -0.83 6.95 -29.98
N ALA A 630 -0.25 7.38 -28.88
CA ALA A 630 -0.75 7.15 -27.52
C ALA A 630 -2.20 7.63 -27.34
N ALA A 631 -2.55 8.77 -27.93
CA ALA A 631 -3.92 9.29 -27.88
C ALA A 631 -4.98 8.40 -28.58
N ARG A 632 -4.55 7.50 -29.48
CA ARG A 632 -5.42 6.58 -30.21
C ARG A 632 -5.48 5.18 -29.64
N LEU A 633 -4.48 4.80 -28.85
CA LEU A 633 -4.38 3.47 -28.25
C LEU A 633 -5.32 3.34 -27.04
N SER A 634 -5.92 2.17 -26.91
CA SER A 634 -6.51 1.73 -25.63
C SER A 634 -5.41 1.33 -24.65
N ALA A 635 -5.74 1.24 -23.37
CA ALA A 635 -4.78 0.82 -22.33
C ALA A 635 -4.16 -0.57 -22.62
N ASP A 636 -4.98 -1.51 -23.14
CA ASP A 636 -4.48 -2.86 -23.48
C ASP A 636 -3.54 -2.84 -24.69
N GLU A 637 -3.88 -2.09 -25.75
CA GLU A 637 -3.00 -1.91 -26.91
C GLU A 637 -1.72 -1.18 -26.54
N HIS A 638 -1.80 -0.18 -25.68
CA HIS A 638 -0.63 0.52 -25.15
C HIS A 638 0.27 -0.43 -24.36
N LYS A 639 -0.29 -1.25 -23.46
CA LYS A 639 0.43 -2.29 -22.73
C LYS A 639 1.11 -3.28 -23.68
N GLU A 640 0.44 -3.70 -24.74
CA GLU A 640 1.02 -4.59 -25.73
C GLU A 640 2.22 -3.93 -26.42
N GLN A 641 2.11 -2.65 -26.78
CA GLN A 641 3.23 -1.89 -27.35
C GLN A 641 4.40 -1.72 -26.38
N MET A 642 4.12 -1.39 -25.12
CA MET A 642 5.14 -1.26 -24.06
C MET A 642 5.90 -2.56 -23.83
N ASN A 643 5.26 -3.72 -23.97
CA ASN A 643 5.87 -5.03 -23.81
C ASN A 643 6.59 -5.53 -25.09
N THR A 644 6.60 -4.75 -26.18
CA THR A 644 7.39 -5.12 -27.36
C THR A 644 8.90 -5.03 -27.05
N PRO A 645 9.72 -5.89 -27.65
CA PRO A 645 11.19 -5.81 -27.47
C PRO A 645 11.77 -4.44 -27.78
N ALA A 646 11.14 -3.72 -28.72
CA ALA A 646 11.57 -2.37 -29.09
C ALA A 646 11.38 -1.35 -27.95
N CYS A 647 10.30 -1.44 -27.19
CA CYS A 647 10.00 -0.54 -26.08
C CYS A 647 10.62 -1.01 -24.75
N LEU A 648 10.69 -2.31 -24.47
CA LEU A 648 11.30 -2.85 -23.25
C LEU A 648 12.72 -2.34 -23.01
N GLY A 649 13.50 -2.15 -24.08
CA GLY A 649 14.86 -1.61 -23.98
C GLY A 649 14.94 -0.13 -23.58
N GLU A 650 13.84 0.59 -23.56
CA GLU A 650 13.80 2.04 -23.30
C GLU A 650 13.38 2.40 -21.87
N HIS A 651 12.56 1.58 -21.23
CA HIS A 651 12.05 1.86 -19.88
C HIS A 651 12.54 0.87 -18.81
N MET A 652 12.94 -0.34 -19.17
CA MET A 652 13.48 -1.33 -18.23
C MET A 652 15.01 -1.24 -18.13
N LEU A 653 15.52 -0.10 -17.66
CA LEU A 653 16.94 0.03 -17.32
C LEU A 653 17.18 -0.54 -15.92
N SER A 654 17.34 -1.85 -15.82
CA SER A 654 17.79 -2.45 -14.58
C SER A 654 19.32 -2.32 -14.46
N HIS A 655 19.78 -1.64 -13.42
CA HIS A 655 21.21 -1.59 -13.05
C HIS A 655 21.64 -2.81 -12.21
N ALA A 656 21.03 -3.97 -12.46
CA ALA A 656 21.27 -5.21 -11.72
C ALA A 656 22.74 -5.61 -11.68
N PHE A 657 23.40 -5.46 -12.84
CA PHE A 657 24.81 -5.80 -12.98
C PHE A 657 25.66 -4.56 -13.29
N PRO A 658 26.93 -4.57 -12.86
CA PRO A 658 27.86 -3.51 -13.22
C PRO A 658 28.34 -3.63 -14.68
N THR A 659 27.41 -3.60 -15.64
CA THR A 659 27.64 -3.91 -17.05
C THR A 659 27.55 -2.70 -17.98
N GLY A 660 27.38 -1.50 -17.42
CA GLY A 660 27.13 -0.29 -18.21
C GLY A 660 25.67 -0.22 -18.74
N GLU A 661 25.35 0.87 -19.44
CA GLU A 661 23.98 1.17 -19.91
C GLU A 661 23.43 0.14 -20.90
N ASP A 662 24.28 -0.48 -21.72
CA ASP A 662 23.84 -1.45 -22.74
C ASP A 662 23.72 -2.90 -22.25
N GLN A 663 23.97 -3.14 -20.96
CA GLN A 663 23.73 -4.43 -20.30
C GLN A 663 24.39 -5.62 -21.01
N ILE A 664 25.67 -5.41 -21.39
CA ILE A 664 26.53 -6.41 -22.09
C ILE A 664 27.42 -7.06 -21.05
N LEU A 665 27.43 -8.38 -21.01
CA LEU A 665 28.35 -9.14 -20.15
C LEU A 665 29.01 -10.31 -20.91
N VAL A 666 30.11 -10.83 -20.35
CA VAL A 666 30.76 -12.05 -20.83
C VAL A 666 30.45 -13.19 -19.88
N ALA A 667 29.85 -14.26 -20.42
CA ALA A 667 29.50 -15.46 -19.64
C ALA A 667 29.44 -16.70 -20.54
N ASP A 668 29.30 -17.86 -19.90
CA ASP A 668 29.11 -19.17 -20.54
C ASP A 668 27.61 -19.59 -20.54
N ALA A 669 27.35 -20.80 -21.02
CA ALA A 669 26.00 -21.35 -21.11
C ALA A 669 25.27 -21.49 -19.74
N ASN A 670 26.01 -21.56 -18.61
CA ASN A 670 25.39 -21.62 -17.31
C ASN A 670 24.58 -20.34 -17.01
N MET A 671 24.94 -19.20 -17.59
CA MET A 671 24.18 -17.96 -17.46
C MET A 671 22.79 -18.09 -18.08
N LEU A 672 22.65 -18.81 -19.19
CA LEU A 672 21.36 -19.06 -19.84
C LEU A 672 20.40 -19.84 -18.92
N SER A 673 20.89 -20.95 -18.36
CA SER A 673 20.05 -21.83 -17.51
C SER A 673 19.83 -21.28 -16.12
N THR A 674 20.86 -20.70 -15.48
CA THR A 674 20.78 -20.25 -14.07
C THR A 674 20.03 -18.93 -13.93
N TYR A 675 20.33 -17.95 -14.79
CA TYR A 675 19.79 -16.57 -14.66
C TYR A 675 18.68 -16.29 -15.64
N VAL A 676 18.94 -16.48 -16.95
CA VAL A 676 17.98 -16.15 -18.02
C VAL A 676 16.79 -17.12 -18.02
N LYS A 677 16.98 -18.34 -17.49
CA LYS A 677 16.01 -19.45 -17.55
C LYS A 677 15.67 -19.85 -19.01
N LEU A 678 16.64 -19.69 -19.89
CA LEU A 678 16.58 -20.15 -21.30
C LEU A 678 17.17 -21.55 -21.37
N ASP A 679 16.32 -22.55 -21.47
CA ASP A 679 16.70 -23.95 -21.67
C ASP A 679 16.60 -24.29 -23.15
N ASP A 680 17.62 -23.84 -23.89
CA ASP A 680 17.73 -24.04 -25.33
C ASP A 680 19.14 -24.51 -25.68
N PRO A 681 19.32 -25.79 -26.09
CA PRO A 681 20.61 -26.34 -26.48
C PRO A 681 21.29 -25.54 -27.61
N ALA A 682 20.49 -24.99 -28.56
CA ALA A 682 21.07 -24.23 -29.68
C ALA A 682 21.70 -22.91 -29.22
N ALA A 683 21.12 -22.24 -28.20
CA ALA A 683 21.71 -21.05 -27.59
C ALA A 683 23.00 -21.39 -26.83
N ALA A 684 23.03 -22.52 -26.12
CA ALA A 684 24.21 -23.00 -25.39
C ALA A 684 25.34 -23.36 -26.35
N ASP A 685 25.01 -24.09 -27.42
CA ASP A 685 25.96 -24.46 -28.49
C ASP A 685 26.51 -23.22 -29.22
N ALA A 686 25.69 -22.22 -29.46
CA ALA A 686 26.11 -20.96 -30.06
C ALA A 686 27.15 -20.26 -29.18
N LEU A 687 26.94 -20.12 -27.87
CA LEU A 687 27.91 -19.55 -26.94
C LEU A 687 29.22 -20.38 -26.92
N ALA A 688 29.13 -21.70 -26.88
CA ALA A 688 30.30 -22.58 -26.90
C ALA A 688 31.11 -22.47 -28.20
N ALA A 689 30.44 -22.29 -29.34
CA ALA A 689 31.05 -22.05 -30.65
C ALA A 689 31.69 -20.65 -30.78
N GLY A 690 31.39 -19.72 -29.88
CA GLY A 690 31.86 -18.33 -29.93
C GLY A 690 30.87 -17.35 -30.56
N THR A 691 29.59 -17.72 -30.69
CA THR A 691 28.52 -16.84 -31.19
C THR A 691 27.80 -16.21 -30.00
N PRO A 692 27.68 -14.87 -29.92
CA PRO A 692 26.97 -14.22 -28.85
C PRO A 692 25.46 -14.55 -28.84
N VAL A 693 24.83 -14.47 -27.65
CA VAL A 693 23.38 -14.63 -27.49
C VAL A 693 22.76 -13.29 -27.16
N LEU A 694 21.89 -12.84 -28.03
CA LEU A 694 21.11 -11.61 -27.86
C LEU A 694 19.76 -11.95 -27.27
N LEU A 695 19.43 -11.32 -26.11
CA LEU A 695 18.14 -11.53 -25.43
C LEU A 695 17.05 -10.62 -25.97
N ASN A 696 17.42 -9.41 -26.43
CA ASN A 696 16.43 -8.46 -26.98
C ASN A 696 16.52 -8.41 -28.51
N PRO A 697 15.59 -9.04 -29.24
CA PRO A 697 15.61 -9.13 -30.71
C PRO A 697 15.53 -7.76 -31.43
N ALA A 698 15.09 -6.69 -30.77
CA ALA A 698 15.02 -5.35 -31.36
C ALA A 698 16.40 -4.80 -31.75
N TYR A 699 17.49 -5.35 -31.23
CA TYR A 699 18.85 -4.95 -31.55
C TYR A 699 19.47 -5.77 -32.69
N ALA A 700 18.82 -6.82 -33.19
CA ALA A 700 19.29 -7.62 -34.29
C ALA A 700 18.68 -7.20 -35.62
N LYS A 701 19.50 -7.15 -36.67
CA LYS A 701 19.03 -7.04 -38.05
C LYS A 701 19.70 -8.16 -38.87
N ASP A 702 18.91 -8.94 -39.57
CA ASP A 702 19.38 -10.07 -40.41
C ASP A 702 20.24 -11.08 -39.65
N GLY A 703 19.98 -11.33 -38.35
CA GLY A 703 20.74 -12.22 -37.48
C GLY A 703 22.10 -11.65 -37.03
N GLU A 704 22.31 -10.37 -37.22
CA GLU A 704 23.53 -9.67 -36.80
C GLU A 704 23.21 -8.50 -35.86
N VAL A 705 24.12 -8.18 -34.95
CA VAL A 705 24.13 -6.97 -34.13
C VAL A 705 25.31 -6.09 -34.49
N THR A 706 25.08 -4.79 -34.36
CA THR A 706 26.17 -3.80 -34.50
C THR A 706 26.63 -3.39 -33.11
N LEU A 707 27.87 -3.71 -32.79
CA LEU A 707 28.51 -3.32 -31.53
C LEU A 707 29.48 -2.17 -31.81
N THR A 708 29.33 -1.07 -31.10
CA THR A 708 30.23 0.09 -31.20
C THR A 708 31.00 0.22 -29.89
N ALA A 709 32.32 0.24 -30.00
CA ALA A 709 33.20 0.54 -28.90
C ALA A 709 33.57 2.05 -28.99
N VAL A 710 33.23 2.79 -27.97
CA VAL A 710 33.52 4.22 -27.84
C VAL A 710 34.66 4.39 -26.85
N HIS A 711 35.87 4.67 -27.38
CA HIS A 711 37.05 4.91 -26.56
C HIS A 711 37.07 6.38 -26.10
N LYS A 712 37.12 6.58 -24.79
CA LYS A 712 37.35 7.92 -24.22
C LYS A 712 38.87 8.15 -24.14
N TYR A 713 39.34 9.35 -24.44
CA TYR A 713 40.75 9.72 -24.31
C TYR A 713 41.11 9.90 -22.84
N ASN A 714 42.22 9.33 -22.39
CA ASN A 714 42.73 9.56 -21.04
C ASN A 714 43.43 10.94 -20.94
N ASP A 715 43.70 11.39 -19.70
CA ASP A 715 44.34 12.68 -19.45
C ASP A 715 45.81 12.76 -19.95
N ARG A 716 46.46 11.60 -20.19
CA ARG A 716 47.78 11.57 -20.85
C ARG A 716 47.69 12.02 -22.32
N ASP A 717 46.53 11.85 -22.95
CA ASP A 717 46.27 12.32 -24.32
C ASP A 717 45.72 13.75 -24.37
N LYS A 718 45.92 14.60 -23.32
CA LYS A 718 45.50 16.00 -23.31
C LYS A 718 46.04 16.78 -24.48
N GLU A 719 47.23 16.41 -24.98
CA GLU A 719 47.84 16.98 -26.18
C GLU A 719 47.04 16.63 -27.43
N ASN A 720 46.57 15.37 -27.56
CA ASN A 720 45.68 14.95 -28.63
C ASN A 720 44.28 15.52 -28.55
N ARG A 721 43.74 15.78 -27.32
CA ARG A 721 42.50 16.54 -27.11
C ARG A 721 42.54 17.95 -27.67
N LYS A 722 43.67 18.64 -27.55
CA LYS A 722 43.85 20.00 -28.13
C LYS A 722 43.84 19.95 -29.65
N GLN A 723 44.29 18.84 -30.26
CA GLN A 723 44.32 18.69 -31.72
C GLN A 723 42.98 18.16 -32.28
N HIS A 724 42.18 17.45 -31.50
CA HIS A 724 40.90 16.89 -31.91
C HIS A 724 39.81 17.06 -30.84
N PRO A 725 39.34 18.24 -30.54
CA PRO A 725 38.34 18.51 -29.54
C PRO A 725 37.01 17.79 -29.91
N GLY A 726 36.56 16.90 -29.07
CA GLY A 726 35.23 16.30 -29.16
C GLY A 726 35.10 15.03 -30.03
N LYS A 727 36.21 14.47 -30.57
CA LYS A 727 36.11 13.17 -31.27
C LYS A 727 36.58 12.02 -30.40
N ALA A 728 35.61 11.25 -29.88
CA ALA A 728 35.90 9.92 -29.35
C ALA A 728 36.29 8.97 -30.51
N ARG A 729 37.32 8.12 -30.28
CA ARG A 729 37.62 7.05 -31.24
C ARG A 729 36.53 5.98 -31.12
N THR A 730 35.80 5.76 -32.20
CA THR A 730 34.77 4.73 -32.31
C THR A 730 35.21 3.63 -33.25
N THR A 731 35.09 2.38 -32.77
CA THR A 731 35.21 1.21 -33.63
C THR A 731 33.84 0.51 -33.64
N THR A 732 33.46 0.01 -34.84
CA THR A 732 32.16 -0.61 -35.02
C THR A 732 32.37 -1.99 -35.64
N ASP A 733 31.81 -3.02 -34.99
CA ASP A 733 31.86 -4.41 -35.42
C ASP A 733 30.48 -4.97 -35.64
N ARG A 734 30.29 -5.79 -36.65
CA ARG A 734 29.07 -6.55 -36.88
C ARG A 734 29.29 -8.00 -36.46
N LEU A 735 28.42 -8.50 -35.63
CA LEU A 735 28.51 -9.82 -35.03
C LEU A 735 27.27 -10.64 -35.39
N LYS A 736 27.47 -11.83 -35.92
CA LYS A 736 26.40 -12.83 -35.98
C LYS A 736 26.01 -13.23 -34.56
N VAL A 737 24.74 -13.32 -34.30
CA VAL A 737 24.20 -13.64 -32.96
C VAL A 737 23.14 -14.73 -33.04
N TYR A 738 23.03 -15.50 -31.99
CA TYR A 738 21.84 -16.27 -31.72
C TYR A 738 20.81 -15.30 -31.09
N VAL A 739 19.63 -15.19 -31.68
CA VAL A 739 18.58 -14.30 -31.18
C VAL A 739 17.62 -15.13 -30.35
N ALA A 740 17.54 -14.84 -29.04
CA ALA A 740 16.62 -15.51 -28.15
C ALA A 740 15.14 -15.08 -28.41
N PRO A 741 14.17 -15.94 -28.07
CA PRO A 741 12.76 -15.58 -28.16
C PRO A 741 12.42 -14.28 -27.41
N ALA A 742 11.49 -13.49 -27.94
CA ALA A 742 11.15 -12.13 -27.47
C ALA A 742 10.79 -12.05 -25.97
N LYS A 743 10.25 -13.11 -25.36
CA LYS A 743 9.91 -13.17 -23.93
C LYS A 743 11.13 -12.96 -22.99
N TYR A 744 12.35 -13.19 -23.47
CA TYR A 744 13.58 -12.99 -22.70
C TYR A 744 14.12 -11.56 -22.79
N ALA A 745 13.53 -10.71 -23.62
CA ALA A 745 13.93 -9.30 -23.74
C ALA A 745 13.77 -8.49 -22.42
N ALA A 746 12.90 -8.96 -21.51
CA ALA A 746 12.67 -8.38 -20.19
C ALA A 746 13.62 -8.91 -19.11
N THR A 747 14.64 -9.71 -19.44
CA THR A 747 15.60 -10.22 -18.44
C THR A 747 16.36 -9.06 -17.79
N PRO A 748 16.31 -8.88 -16.45
CA PRO A 748 16.94 -7.74 -15.79
C PRO A 748 18.46 -7.71 -16.01
N GLY A 749 19.00 -6.55 -16.37
CA GLY A 749 20.44 -6.29 -16.42
C GLY A 749 21.24 -7.03 -17.50
N VAL A 750 20.62 -7.81 -18.38
CA VAL A 750 21.32 -8.56 -19.44
C VAL A 750 20.59 -8.41 -20.76
N ARG A 751 21.27 -7.84 -21.75
CA ARG A 751 20.76 -7.67 -23.11
C ARG A 751 21.55 -8.52 -24.13
N LEU A 752 22.90 -8.58 -23.97
CA LEU A 752 23.78 -9.37 -24.80
C LEU A 752 24.76 -10.17 -23.95
N ILE A 753 24.82 -11.47 -24.17
CA ILE A 753 25.84 -12.36 -23.58
C ILE A 753 26.92 -12.63 -24.64
N LEU A 754 28.15 -12.15 -24.39
CA LEU A 754 29.30 -12.40 -25.23
C LEU A 754 30.05 -13.64 -24.71
N PRO A 755 30.42 -14.60 -25.57
CA PRO A 755 31.36 -15.62 -25.18
C PRO A 755 32.79 -15.04 -25.12
N GLN A 756 33.64 -15.56 -24.24
CA GLN A 756 35.02 -15.08 -24.05
C GLN A 756 35.81 -15.06 -25.39
N LYS A 757 35.63 -16.09 -26.21
CA LYS A 757 36.30 -16.18 -27.54
C LYS A 757 36.03 -14.97 -28.43
N THR A 758 34.81 -14.44 -28.36
CA THR A 758 34.41 -13.26 -29.15
C THR A 758 34.96 -11.97 -28.55
N ALA A 759 34.94 -11.84 -27.23
CA ALA A 759 35.56 -10.69 -26.54
C ALA A 759 37.08 -10.62 -26.88
N ASP A 760 37.78 -11.77 -26.82
CA ASP A 760 39.19 -11.84 -27.14
C ASP A 760 39.48 -11.50 -28.62
N ARG A 761 38.64 -12.01 -29.56
CA ARG A 761 38.76 -11.70 -31.00
C ARG A 761 38.60 -10.20 -31.27
N LEU A 762 37.73 -9.53 -30.55
CA LEU A 762 37.49 -8.08 -30.67
C LEU A 762 38.52 -7.24 -29.90
N GLY A 763 39.48 -7.88 -29.18
CA GLY A 763 40.43 -7.15 -28.36
C GLY A 763 39.82 -6.41 -27.17
N LEU A 764 38.68 -6.90 -26.66
CA LEU A 764 37.98 -6.31 -25.53
C LEU A 764 38.64 -6.77 -24.23
N HIS A 765 38.74 -5.85 -23.27
CA HIS A 765 39.19 -6.19 -21.93
C HIS A 765 38.05 -6.81 -21.12
N THR A 766 38.31 -7.90 -20.42
CA THR A 766 37.33 -8.59 -19.61
C THR A 766 37.84 -8.78 -18.19
N GLN A 767 36.97 -8.52 -17.18
CA GLN A 767 37.32 -8.72 -15.78
C GLN A 767 36.22 -9.51 -15.07
N PRO A 768 36.55 -10.53 -14.24
CA PRO A 768 35.56 -11.21 -13.43
C PRO A 768 34.80 -10.20 -12.58
N ALA A 769 33.45 -10.22 -12.67
CA ALA A 769 32.60 -9.23 -12.01
C ALA A 769 31.69 -9.83 -10.95
N GLY A 770 31.40 -11.14 -11.05
CA GLY A 770 30.51 -11.75 -10.07
C GLY A 770 30.07 -13.16 -10.43
N SER A 771 29.15 -13.66 -9.65
CA SER A 771 28.49 -14.95 -9.87
C SER A 771 27.02 -14.85 -9.44
N VAL A 772 26.14 -15.45 -10.22
CA VAL A 772 24.71 -15.58 -9.93
C VAL A 772 24.44 -16.99 -9.44
N TYR A 773 23.54 -17.10 -8.48
CA TYR A 773 23.07 -18.37 -7.91
C TYR A 773 21.55 -18.45 -8.00
N ALA A 774 21.05 -19.62 -8.38
CA ALA A 774 19.63 -19.90 -8.25
C ALA A 774 19.28 -20.32 -6.83
N VAL A 775 18.27 -19.73 -6.26
CA VAL A 775 17.82 -19.96 -4.88
C VAL A 775 16.33 -20.22 -4.83
N SER A 776 15.88 -21.02 -3.87
CA SER A 776 14.46 -21.29 -3.66
C SER A 776 13.75 -20.17 -2.86
N GLN A 777 14.52 -19.49 -2.01
CA GLN A 777 14.05 -18.36 -1.19
C GLN A 777 15.19 -17.34 -1.05
N PRO A 778 14.89 -16.05 -0.96
CA PRO A 778 15.88 -15.03 -0.64
C PRO A 778 16.50 -15.30 0.74
N PRO A 779 17.76 -14.91 0.97
CA PRO A 779 18.41 -15.09 2.28
C PRO A 779 17.68 -14.29 3.35
N SER A 780 17.54 -14.86 4.54
CA SER A 780 17.11 -14.16 5.74
C SER A 780 18.13 -13.09 6.16
N ASN A 781 17.72 -12.09 6.94
CA ASN A 781 18.63 -11.05 7.43
C ASN A 781 19.88 -11.62 8.14
N ALA A 782 19.72 -12.68 8.93
CA ALA A 782 20.84 -13.35 9.61
C ALA A 782 21.77 -14.10 8.63
N GLU A 783 21.22 -14.72 7.58
CA GLU A 783 22.03 -15.34 6.52
C GLU A 783 22.78 -14.30 5.72
N GLN A 784 22.14 -13.20 5.35
CA GLN A 784 22.77 -12.09 4.66
C GLN A 784 23.95 -11.53 5.47
N GLN A 785 23.78 -11.28 6.76
CA GLN A 785 24.84 -10.79 7.64
C GLN A 785 26.01 -11.79 7.74
N ARG A 786 25.75 -13.12 7.78
CA ARG A 786 26.79 -14.15 7.74
C ARG A 786 27.55 -14.14 6.43
N ILE A 787 26.83 -14.02 5.30
CA ILE A 787 27.43 -13.92 3.98
C ILE A 787 28.29 -12.65 3.89
N ASP A 788 27.76 -11.50 4.29
CA ASP A 788 28.50 -10.22 4.27
C ASP A 788 29.76 -10.31 5.14
N GLY A 789 29.67 -10.94 6.31
CA GLY A 789 30.83 -11.21 7.16
C GLY A 789 31.88 -12.10 6.51
N ALA A 790 31.46 -13.13 5.80
CA ALA A 790 32.34 -14.03 5.07
C ALA A 790 32.94 -13.36 3.83
N LEU A 791 32.19 -12.50 3.15
CA LEU A 791 32.65 -11.69 2.02
C LEU A 791 33.73 -10.68 2.43
N GLU A 792 33.59 -10.06 3.61
CA GLU A 792 34.62 -9.17 4.12
C GLU A 792 35.90 -9.96 4.48
N GLN A 793 35.79 -11.15 5.11
CA GLN A 793 36.92 -12.02 5.36
C GLN A 793 37.63 -12.47 4.07
N ALA A 794 36.90 -12.58 2.96
CA ALA A 794 37.48 -12.82 1.63
C ALA A 794 38.28 -11.60 1.10
N GLY A 795 38.36 -10.52 1.85
CA GLY A 795 39.21 -9.36 1.60
C GLY A 795 38.43 -8.10 1.19
N GLY A 796 37.09 -8.10 1.32
CA GLY A 796 36.23 -6.96 0.99
C GLY A 796 36.09 -6.67 -0.50
N GLY A 797 35.37 -5.62 -0.85
CA GLY A 797 35.09 -5.23 -2.23
C GLY A 797 34.05 -6.12 -2.92
N PHE A 798 33.26 -6.85 -2.16
CA PHE A 798 32.13 -7.64 -2.61
C PHE A 798 30.84 -7.19 -1.95
N TRP A 799 29.72 -7.35 -2.65
CA TRP A 799 28.40 -7.21 -2.08
C TRP A 799 27.46 -8.29 -2.59
N LEU A 800 26.47 -8.62 -1.78
CA LEU A 800 25.40 -9.51 -2.16
C LEU A 800 24.21 -8.67 -2.65
N GLN A 801 23.81 -8.91 -3.90
CA GLN A 801 22.59 -8.35 -4.49
C GLN A 801 21.46 -9.37 -4.37
N THR A 802 20.35 -8.93 -3.82
CA THR A 802 19.13 -9.73 -3.69
C THR A 802 17.96 -8.93 -4.24
N ASP A 803 16.93 -9.62 -4.69
CA ASP A 803 15.65 -9.01 -5.05
C ASP A 803 14.56 -9.62 -4.17
N SER A 804 13.93 -8.79 -3.35
CA SER A 804 12.86 -9.21 -2.44
C SER A 804 11.47 -9.21 -3.10
N GLY A 805 11.40 -8.84 -4.38
CA GLY A 805 10.14 -8.67 -5.08
C GLY A 805 9.37 -7.41 -4.66
N PRO A 806 8.17 -7.18 -5.22
CA PRO A 806 7.28 -6.12 -4.78
C PRO A 806 6.94 -6.29 -3.31
N GLY A 807 6.87 -5.20 -2.56
CA GLY A 807 6.76 -5.18 -1.10
C GLY A 807 5.65 -6.09 -0.54
N GLN A 808 5.96 -6.89 0.47
CA GLN A 808 5.01 -7.83 1.10
C GLN A 808 3.98 -7.15 2.03
N ASP A 809 4.15 -5.87 2.34
CA ASP A 809 3.30 -5.13 3.30
C ASP A 809 1.83 -5.07 2.83
N GLU A 810 1.59 -5.07 1.54
CA GLU A 810 0.25 -5.01 0.94
C GLU A 810 -0.57 -6.30 1.15
N ASN A 811 0.07 -7.46 1.14
CA ASN A 811 -0.59 -8.73 1.43
C ASN A 811 -1.11 -8.80 2.88
N THR A 812 -0.42 -8.17 3.81
CA THR A 812 -0.83 -8.06 5.22
C THR A 812 -2.09 -7.19 5.34
N LEU A 813 -2.17 -6.08 4.62
CA LEU A 813 -3.36 -5.23 4.57
C LEU A 813 -4.58 -5.99 4.02
N LEU A 814 -4.42 -6.72 2.91
CA LEU A 814 -5.48 -7.55 2.33
C LEU A 814 -5.95 -8.64 3.31
N LEU A 815 -5.05 -9.27 4.05
CA LEU A 815 -5.39 -10.25 5.08
C LEU A 815 -6.20 -9.63 6.21
N VAL A 816 -5.79 -8.48 6.72
CA VAL A 816 -6.51 -7.74 7.78
C VAL A 816 -7.91 -7.35 7.31
N LEU A 817 -8.03 -6.81 6.10
CA LEU A 817 -9.32 -6.46 5.50
C LEU A 817 -10.23 -7.68 5.31
N THR A 818 -9.67 -8.81 4.87
CA THR A 818 -10.42 -10.07 4.71
C THR A 818 -10.94 -10.60 6.04
N LEU A 819 -10.10 -10.57 7.10
CA LEU A 819 -10.50 -10.96 8.44
C LEU A 819 -11.59 -10.04 9.00
N PHE A 820 -11.44 -8.73 8.85
CA PHE A 820 -12.44 -7.74 9.25
C PHE A 820 -13.78 -7.99 8.54
N ALA A 821 -13.75 -8.15 7.22
CA ALA A 821 -14.91 -8.50 6.40
C ALA A 821 -15.61 -9.79 6.89
N GLY A 822 -14.82 -10.81 7.19
CA GLY A 822 -15.31 -12.08 7.74
C GLY A 822 -16.01 -11.89 9.09
N VAL A 823 -15.42 -11.14 10.01
CA VAL A 823 -16.00 -10.84 11.33
C VAL A 823 -17.31 -10.06 11.20
N VAL A 824 -17.35 -9.03 10.38
CA VAL A 824 -18.57 -8.21 10.16
C VAL A 824 -19.68 -9.09 9.55
N THR A 825 -19.36 -9.89 8.54
CA THR A 825 -20.32 -10.78 7.87
C THR A 825 -20.85 -11.87 8.80
N LEU A 826 -19.98 -12.50 9.59
CA LEU A 826 -20.38 -13.48 10.61
C LEU A 826 -21.23 -12.83 11.70
N GLY A 827 -20.88 -11.63 12.13
CA GLY A 827 -21.66 -10.83 13.07
C GLY A 827 -23.06 -10.55 12.54
N ALA A 828 -23.18 -10.06 11.30
CA ALA A 828 -24.45 -9.80 10.61
C ALA A 828 -25.29 -11.10 10.49
N ALA A 829 -24.68 -12.19 10.07
CA ALA A 829 -25.34 -13.51 9.95
C ALA A 829 -25.79 -14.05 11.31
N ALA A 830 -24.98 -13.92 12.36
CA ALA A 830 -25.30 -14.37 13.72
C ALA A 830 -26.49 -13.57 14.30
N ILE A 831 -26.48 -12.25 14.11
CA ILE A 831 -27.54 -11.34 14.56
C ILE A 831 -28.85 -11.64 13.86
N THR A 832 -28.83 -11.75 12.53
CA THR A 832 -30.04 -12.04 11.73
C THR A 832 -30.60 -13.42 12.04
N THR A 833 -29.74 -14.42 12.29
CA THR A 833 -30.15 -15.77 12.71
C THR A 833 -30.70 -15.79 14.12
N GLY A 834 -30.10 -15.05 15.05
CA GLY A 834 -30.62 -14.88 16.41
C GLY A 834 -32.02 -14.28 16.44
N LEU A 835 -32.27 -13.27 15.62
CA LEU A 835 -33.59 -12.66 15.44
C LEU A 835 -34.59 -13.63 14.78
N ALA A 836 -34.18 -14.36 13.74
CA ALA A 836 -35.01 -15.36 13.06
C ALA A 836 -35.38 -16.51 14.01
N LYS A 837 -34.44 -16.96 14.85
CA LYS A 837 -34.69 -17.98 15.87
C LYS A 837 -35.71 -17.52 16.90
N ALA A 838 -35.58 -16.30 17.38
CA ALA A 838 -36.53 -15.75 18.34
C ALA A 838 -37.98 -15.63 17.79
N ASP A 839 -38.13 -15.43 16.49
CA ASP A 839 -39.44 -15.45 15.80
C ASP A 839 -39.92 -16.88 15.47
N ALA A 840 -39.02 -17.83 15.27
CA ALA A 840 -39.33 -19.24 14.96
C ALA A 840 -39.59 -20.09 16.18
N GLU A 841 -39.49 -19.59 17.41
CA GLU A 841 -39.71 -20.35 18.67
C GLU A 841 -41.05 -21.06 18.70
N ALA A 842 -42.13 -20.43 18.21
CA ALA A 842 -43.46 -21.01 18.10
C ALA A 842 -43.52 -22.17 17.09
N ASP A 843 -42.82 -22.06 15.96
CA ASP A 843 -42.79 -23.10 14.93
C ASP A 843 -41.93 -24.28 15.38
N LEU A 844 -40.85 -24.02 16.12
CA LEU A 844 -39.99 -25.07 16.72
C LEU A 844 -40.68 -25.79 17.87
N THR A 845 -41.53 -25.13 18.66
CA THR A 845 -42.37 -25.77 19.68
C THR A 845 -43.42 -26.64 19.05
N THR A 846 -44.04 -26.26 17.95
CA THR A 846 -44.98 -27.08 17.18
C THR A 846 -44.29 -28.31 16.60
N LEU A 847 -43.09 -28.19 16.04
CA LEU A 847 -42.30 -29.34 15.57
C LEU A 847 -41.90 -30.28 16.71
N SER A 848 -41.63 -29.74 17.89
CA SER A 848 -41.36 -30.52 19.11
C SER A 848 -42.59 -31.29 19.59
N ALA A 849 -43.78 -30.67 19.49
CA ALA A 849 -45.06 -31.31 19.87
C ALA A 849 -45.45 -32.46 18.94
N ILE A 850 -45.05 -32.41 17.66
CA ILE A 850 -45.28 -33.50 16.67
C ILE A 850 -44.18 -34.58 16.74
N GLY A 851 -43.20 -34.49 17.66
CA GLY A 851 -42.18 -35.50 17.90
C GLY A 851 -40.94 -35.41 17.00
N ALA A 852 -40.69 -34.31 16.33
CA ALA A 852 -39.48 -34.16 15.49
C ALA A 852 -38.19 -34.30 16.34
N PRO A 853 -37.23 -35.17 15.94
CA PRO A 853 -36.00 -35.39 16.69
C PRO A 853 -35.14 -34.14 16.77
N PRO A 854 -34.31 -33.99 17.84
CA PRO A 854 -33.46 -32.81 18.04
C PRO A 854 -32.53 -32.51 16.87
N GLY A 855 -32.05 -33.54 16.16
CA GLY A 855 -31.17 -33.42 14.98
C GLY A 855 -31.85 -32.69 13.83
N VAL A 856 -33.11 -32.98 13.51
CA VAL A 856 -33.88 -32.33 12.42
C VAL A 856 -34.09 -30.86 12.72
N ARG A 857 -34.32 -30.50 13.97
CA ARG A 857 -34.47 -29.08 14.37
C ARG A 857 -33.18 -28.31 14.25
N ARG A 858 -32.04 -28.92 14.64
CA ARG A 858 -30.70 -28.31 14.49
C ARG A 858 -30.33 -28.12 13.02
N THR A 859 -30.49 -29.15 12.21
CA THR A 859 -30.18 -29.08 10.76
C THR A 859 -31.08 -28.10 10.03
N LEU A 860 -32.37 -28.04 10.37
CA LEU A 860 -33.31 -27.08 9.78
C LEU A 860 -32.86 -25.62 10.08
N THR A 861 -32.53 -25.32 11.34
CA THR A 861 -32.04 -23.97 11.72
C THR A 861 -30.72 -23.65 11.03
N GLY A 862 -29.80 -24.62 10.93
CA GLY A 862 -28.55 -24.48 10.22
C GLY A 862 -28.74 -24.14 8.74
N PHE A 863 -29.61 -24.90 8.04
CA PHE A 863 -29.94 -24.63 6.63
C PHE A 863 -30.71 -23.33 6.42
N GLN A 864 -31.56 -22.89 7.34
CA GLN A 864 -32.22 -21.58 7.27
C GLN A 864 -31.17 -20.45 7.32
N CYS A 865 -30.19 -20.57 8.23
CA CYS A 865 -29.08 -19.60 8.32
C CYS A 865 -28.20 -19.63 7.05
N LEU A 866 -27.84 -20.83 6.59
CA LEU A 866 -27.05 -21.02 5.37
C LEU A 866 -27.72 -20.35 4.15
N VAL A 867 -29.02 -20.55 3.96
CA VAL A 867 -29.78 -19.95 2.83
C VAL A 867 -29.76 -18.43 2.90
N VAL A 868 -29.94 -17.84 4.08
CA VAL A 868 -29.89 -16.38 4.27
C VAL A 868 -28.49 -15.85 3.99
N ALA A 869 -27.47 -16.48 4.60
CA ALA A 869 -26.09 -16.07 4.45
C ALA A 869 -25.62 -16.20 2.98
N LEU A 870 -25.83 -17.37 2.36
CA LEU A 870 -25.41 -17.61 0.97
C LEU A 870 -26.09 -16.64 -0.01
N THR A 871 -27.40 -16.42 0.15
CA THR A 871 -28.13 -15.49 -0.72
C THR A 871 -27.60 -14.06 -0.53
N GLY A 872 -27.38 -13.64 0.72
CA GLY A 872 -26.84 -12.31 1.05
C GLY A 872 -25.44 -12.12 0.49
N VAL A 873 -24.55 -13.11 0.66
CA VAL A 873 -23.17 -13.05 0.17
C VAL A 873 -23.12 -12.97 -1.36
N VAL A 874 -23.88 -13.81 -2.07
CA VAL A 874 -23.88 -13.77 -3.55
C VAL A 874 -24.39 -12.41 -4.06
N LEU A 875 -25.47 -11.89 -3.50
CA LEU A 875 -25.98 -10.58 -3.88
C LEU A 875 -25.03 -9.45 -3.47
N GLY A 876 -24.40 -9.55 -2.30
CA GLY A 876 -23.38 -8.60 -1.81
C GLY A 876 -22.15 -8.58 -2.71
N THR A 877 -21.69 -9.74 -3.17
CA THR A 877 -20.59 -9.83 -4.13
C THR A 877 -20.94 -9.09 -5.43
N ILE A 878 -22.13 -9.32 -5.98
CA ILE A 878 -22.56 -8.66 -7.24
C ILE A 878 -22.65 -7.14 -7.04
N THR A 879 -23.23 -6.67 -5.95
CA THR A 879 -23.38 -5.23 -5.69
C THR A 879 -22.07 -4.56 -5.29
N GLY A 880 -21.18 -5.24 -4.58
CA GLY A 880 -19.86 -4.71 -4.19
C GLY A 880 -18.89 -4.53 -5.37
N LEU A 881 -19.11 -5.27 -6.47
CA LEU A 881 -18.33 -5.05 -7.70
C LEU A 881 -18.64 -3.71 -8.38
N VAL A 882 -19.83 -3.14 -8.19
CA VAL A 882 -20.21 -1.87 -8.83
C VAL A 882 -19.28 -0.72 -8.42
N PRO A 883 -19.11 -0.39 -7.13
CA PRO A 883 -18.19 0.67 -6.72
C PRO A 883 -16.73 0.34 -7.03
N ALA A 884 -16.31 -0.93 -6.89
CA ALA A 884 -14.94 -1.33 -7.19
C ALA A 884 -14.59 -1.07 -8.66
N VAL A 885 -15.45 -1.50 -9.58
CA VAL A 885 -15.26 -1.28 -11.02
C VAL A 885 -15.33 0.22 -11.34
N ALA A 886 -16.26 0.96 -10.75
CA ALA A 886 -16.39 2.40 -11.01
C ALA A 886 -15.15 3.18 -10.56
N LEU A 887 -14.58 2.87 -9.38
CA LEU A 887 -13.33 3.48 -8.90
C LEU A 887 -12.16 3.12 -9.82
N ARG A 888 -12.05 1.86 -10.26
CA ARG A 888 -11.00 1.46 -11.24
C ARG A 888 -11.14 2.15 -12.60
N LEU A 889 -12.35 2.53 -13.01
CA LEU A 889 -12.56 3.33 -14.21
C LEU A 889 -12.13 4.81 -14.01
N VAL A 890 -12.21 5.34 -12.79
CA VAL A 890 -11.61 6.67 -12.46
C VAL A 890 -10.10 6.58 -12.61
N ASP A 891 -9.47 5.59 -11.98
CA ASP A 891 -8.02 5.37 -12.08
C ASP A 891 -7.58 5.21 -13.56
N LEU A 892 -8.33 4.44 -14.37
CA LEU A 892 -8.06 4.28 -15.79
C LEU A 892 -8.11 5.60 -16.56
N ARG A 893 -9.05 6.48 -16.22
CA ARG A 893 -9.15 7.79 -16.85
C ARG A 893 -7.92 8.64 -16.56
N GLU A 894 -7.48 8.66 -15.31
CA GLU A 894 -6.27 9.38 -14.90
C GLU A 894 -5.02 8.81 -15.56
N ALA A 895 -4.87 7.49 -15.55
CA ALA A 895 -3.77 6.80 -16.22
C ALA A 895 -3.73 7.07 -17.74
N LEU A 896 -4.91 7.09 -18.41
CA LEU A 896 -5.00 7.46 -19.83
C LEU A 896 -4.65 8.94 -20.07
N ALA A 897 -4.92 9.83 -19.13
CA ALA A 897 -4.51 11.23 -19.23
C ALA A 897 -3.00 11.38 -19.07
N ALA A 898 -2.39 10.67 -18.11
CA ALA A 898 -0.94 10.61 -17.91
C ALA A 898 -0.23 10.02 -19.15
N MET A 899 -0.71 8.89 -19.68
CA MET A 899 -0.20 8.26 -20.91
C MET A 899 -0.24 9.20 -22.12
N ARG A 900 -1.26 10.05 -22.25
CA ARG A 900 -1.34 11.02 -23.34
C ARG A 900 -0.35 12.16 -23.17
N ALA A 901 -0.02 12.53 -21.94
CA ALA A 901 1.01 13.53 -21.64
C ALA A 901 2.42 12.95 -21.86
N ASP A 902 2.68 11.77 -21.34
CA ASP A 902 3.90 10.99 -21.56
C ASP A 902 3.55 9.60 -22.12
N PRO A 903 3.81 9.32 -23.40
CA PRO A 903 3.54 8.02 -24.00
C PRO A 903 4.31 6.84 -23.41
N MET A 904 5.32 7.08 -22.59
CA MET A 904 6.07 6.03 -21.88
C MET A 904 5.48 5.72 -20.50
N GLU A 905 4.50 6.49 -20.04
CA GLU A 905 3.78 6.23 -18.79
C GLU A 905 2.78 5.09 -18.95
N SER A 906 2.68 4.24 -17.93
CA SER A 906 1.78 3.09 -17.97
C SER A 906 0.32 3.50 -17.80
N ALA A 907 -0.58 2.95 -18.62
CA ALA A 907 -2.03 3.06 -18.42
C ALA A 907 -2.66 1.74 -17.96
N TYR A 908 -1.86 0.81 -17.45
CA TYR A 908 -2.34 -0.49 -17.02
C TYR A 908 -3.10 -0.42 -15.70
N THR A 909 -4.41 -0.48 -15.75
CA THR A 909 -5.31 -0.45 -14.58
C THR A 909 -6.20 -1.69 -14.58
N PRO A 910 -5.68 -2.86 -14.17
CA PRO A 910 -6.41 -4.12 -14.21
C PRO A 910 -7.58 -4.13 -13.22
N ILE A 911 -8.61 -4.90 -13.51
CA ILE A 911 -9.68 -5.26 -12.58
C ILE A 911 -9.46 -6.72 -12.18
N VAL A 912 -8.91 -6.92 -10.98
CA VAL A 912 -8.56 -8.26 -10.46
C VAL A 912 -9.53 -8.66 -9.35
N LEU A 913 -10.16 -9.82 -9.54
CA LEU A 913 -11.06 -10.37 -8.53
C LEU A 913 -10.26 -11.17 -7.49
N PRO A 914 -10.42 -10.88 -6.18
CA PRO A 914 -9.72 -11.60 -5.12
C PRO A 914 -10.38 -12.97 -4.89
N TRP A 915 -10.07 -13.96 -5.72
CA TRP A 915 -10.72 -15.28 -5.71
C TRP A 915 -10.63 -16.01 -4.36
N SER A 916 -9.51 -15.88 -3.65
CA SER A 916 -9.32 -16.45 -2.31
C SER A 916 -10.30 -15.84 -1.30
N THR A 917 -10.38 -14.52 -1.25
CA THR A 917 -11.31 -13.78 -0.39
C THR A 917 -12.76 -14.09 -0.76
N LEU A 918 -13.10 -14.09 -2.05
CA LEU A 918 -14.43 -14.44 -2.53
C LEU A 918 -14.81 -15.88 -2.18
N ALA A 919 -13.90 -16.83 -2.28
CA ALA A 919 -14.15 -18.23 -1.87
C ALA A 919 -14.43 -18.34 -0.36
N VAL A 920 -13.64 -17.64 0.47
CA VAL A 920 -13.89 -17.58 1.92
C VAL A 920 -15.26 -16.97 2.23
N LEU A 921 -15.60 -15.86 1.59
CA LEU A 921 -16.87 -15.17 1.82
C LEU A 921 -18.08 -15.98 1.28
N VAL A 922 -18.00 -16.51 0.05
CA VAL A 922 -19.12 -17.18 -0.62
C VAL A 922 -19.33 -18.61 -0.08
N VAL A 923 -18.28 -19.30 0.33
CA VAL A 923 -18.37 -20.69 0.78
C VAL A 923 -18.12 -20.80 2.29
N GLY A 924 -17.01 -20.28 2.77
CA GLY A 924 -16.57 -20.43 4.17
C GLY A 924 -17.56 -19.81 5.17
N VAL A 925 -17.89 -18.53 4.97
CA VAL A 925 -18.76 -17.79 5.90
C VAL A 925 -20.18 -18.38 5.99
N PRO A 926 -20.89 -18.69 4.89
CA PRO A 926 -22.21 -19.29 4.97
C PRO A 926 -22.20 -20.67 5.64
N LEU A 927 -21.19 -21.52 5.34
CA LEU A 927 -21.05 -22.82 5.97
C LEU A 927 -20.80 -22.69 7.47
N LEU A 928 -19.90 -21.79 7.88
CA LEU A 928 -19.60 -21.53 9.29
C LEU A 928 -20.82 -20.96 10.02
N ALA A 929 -21.52 -19.99 9.42
CA ALA A 929 -22.75 -19.42 9.97
C ALA A 929 -23.84 -20.50 10.17
N GLY A 930 -24.03 -21.37 9.18
CA GLY A 930 -24.96 -22.51 9.26
C GLY A 930 -24.58 -23.52 10.34
N ALA A 931 -23.30 -23.86 10.44
CA ALA A 931 -22.77 -24.77 11.46
C ALA A 931 -22.92 -24.20 12.88
N LEU A 932 -22.57 -22.93 13.09
CA LEU A 932 -22.74 -22.22 14.36
C LEU A 932 -24.22 -22.15 14.77
N ALA A 933 -25.11 -21.82 13.82
CA ALA A 933 -26.56 -21.79 14.08
C ALA A 933 -27.10 -23.16 14.51
N ALA A 934 -26.65 -24.23 13.86
CA ALA A 934 -27.01 -25.57 14.23
C ALA A 934 -26.46 -25.96 15.62
N ALA A 935 -25.23 -25.60 15.95
CA ALA A 935 -24.59 -25.91 17.23
C ALA A 935 -25.23 -25.19 18.42
N ILE A 936 -25.52 -23.87 18.24
CA ILE A 936 -26.08 -22.99 19.29
C ILE A 936 -27.57 -23.36 19.57
N THR A 937 -28.23 -24.11 18.67
CA THR A 937 -29.63 -24.51 18.86
C THR A 937 -29.74 -25.55 19.98
N ARG A 938 -30.14 -25.11 21.18
CA ARG A 938 -30.38 -26.00 22.36
C ARG A 938 -31.50 -26.97 22.08
N SER A 939 -31.23 -28.26 22.30
CA SER A 939 -32.21 -29.34 22.08
C SER A 939 -33.21 -29.51 23.23
N ARG A 940 -32.91 -29.04 24.45
CA ARG A 940 -33.77 -29.12 25.63
C ARG A 940 -34.61 -27.84 25.76
N GLN A 941 -35.87 -27.91 25.37
CA GLN A 941 -36.87 -26.94 25.79
C GLN A 941 -37.65 -27.53 26.97
N THR A 942 -37.60 -26.85 28.13
CA THR A 942 -38.54 -27.10 29.20
C THR A 942 -39.92 -26.74 28.69
N LEU A 943 -40.83 -27.74 28.61
CA LEU A 943 -42.22 -27.48 28.36
C LEU A 943 -42.74 -26.60 29.52
N ALA A 944 -42.82 -25.30 29.31
CA ALA A 944 -43.49 -24.42 30.23
C ALA A 944 -44.98 -24.82 30.24
N ARG A 945 -45.42 -25.49 31.30
CA ARG A 945 -46.85 -25.65 31.60
C ARG A 945 -47.50 -24.30 31.47
N ARG A 946 -48.45 -24.13 30.55
CA ARG A 946 -49.41 -23.03 30.60
C ARG A 946 -50.15 -23.19 31.93
N ALA A 947 -49.85 -22.36 32.91
CA ALA A 947 -50.77 -22.08 33.98
C ALA A 947 -52.00 -21.47 33.33
N GLY A 948 -53.15 -22.04 33.53
CA GLY A 948 -54.48 -21.70 33.05
C GLY A 948 -54.89 -20.27 33.44
#